data_bc46a3d499472bbfc4111534c616c52e
#
_entry.id   bc46a3d499472bbfc4111534c616c52e
#
_cell.length_a   1.000
_cell.length_b   1.000
_cell.length_c   1.000
_cell.angle_alpha   90.00
_cell.angle_beta   90.00
_cell.angle_gamma   90.00
#
_symmetry.space_group_name_H-M   'P 1'
#
loop_
_entity.id
_entity.type
_entity.pdbx_description
1 polymer ?
#
loop_
_entity_poly.entity_id
_entity_poly.type
_entity_poly.pdbx_seq_one_letter_code
_entity_poly.pdbx_strand_id
1 'polypeptide(L)'
;MRWSSTCSPLLLDLETAFNNLSMWKNEFHEFDITPSMEGLKIPFLFSSLFSILIISNAVDTITKTQSLTGNNTIVSSGGSFEMGFFRPGNSRNQYLGIWYKKISVKTVVWVANREIPLINSSGVLTIIDPGILALVKGTGTVIWSVNVTGSTQNRIAHLMDSGNLVVKDVNDTSEKFLWQSFDYPCDTQLPGMKLGKNFETGLERHLSSWKSSDDPARGEFKFQCDPRGHPQKILSNGSVDVFRTGPWNDFGFGGTPNVFYTYGLVYTMEEVYYHYELQSDVISRFDVSYDGHLRRWIWVDLTQKWDIYLTAPTDNCDNYKLCGPNGSCNIGSSPACGCLSKFVPQNQAEWGNGDYSSGCVRRTPLDCHKGDGFLKYSRYKMPDTRNSWFDRNMTLRECEMECLKNCSCTAYTHLNIGGGHGSGCLLWFNELIDMRKLSEDGPDIYIRMASSELVTATCYGCYGGQAGHNWKAGKRIVAISVILTGTLILALGISLYIWKKKWQPKREGRIRHHLGETYYKEAKNEDIELPLFHFSTITKATENFAINNKLGEGGFGPVYKGRLEGGQEIAVKLLSKNSKQGVDEFKNEVICIAKLQHRNLVKLLGYCIQGEERLLIYEYMPNKNLDSFIFAMDEDQSQKMLLDWPTRFHIINGISRGLLYLHQDSRVRIIHRDLKGSNILLDHEMNPKISDFGLARIFGGNETVANTKRVVGTYGYMSPEYAIEGLFSVKSDIFSFGVLILEVVSGQRNRGFCHPSHDLNLLGHAWRLYKEGKATELIDVQLRNSCNLTEVLRSIHVGLLCVQQRPEDRPSMESVVWMFGREGALTHQPKHPGFFTERNLLETERREIEQCSANMVTITQLEAR
;
A
#
# COMPACT_ATOMS: atom_id res chain seq x y z
N MET A 1 22.46 -13.91 58.40
CA MET A 1 23.77 -14.55 58.42
C MET A 1 24.13 -14.88 56.97
N ARG A 2 25.13 -14.18 56.51
CA ARG A 2 26.18 -14.54 55.50
C ARG A 2 25.66 -14.61 54.07
N TRP A 3 25.97 -13.65 53.27
CA TRP A 3 27.21 -13.30 52.52
C TRP A 3 27.40 -14.31 51.38
N SER A 4 27.31 -13.91 50.20
CA SER A 4 27.95 -13.03 49.21
C SER A 4 28.63 -13.93 48.19
N SER A 5 28.59 -13.69 46.96
CA SER A 5 29.45 -12.76 46.28
C SER A 5 29.14 -12.78 44.77
N THR A 6 28.99 -11.61 44.29
CA THR A 6 29.09 -11.25 42.90
C THR A 6 30.45 -11.55 42.33
N CYS A 7 30.50 -12.21 41.16
CA CYS A 7 31.63 -12.12 40.25
C CYS A 7 31.13 -12.04 38.82
N SER A 8 31.68 -11.11 38.14
CA SER A 8 31.40 -10.53 36.83
C SER A 8 31.48 -11.53 35.65
N PRO A 9 30.63 -11.41 34.62
CA PRO A 9 30.64 -12.33 33.47
C PRO A 9 31.76 -12.07 32.43
N LEU A 10 32.73 -11.25 32.69
CA LEU A 10 33.75 -10.83 31.70
C LEU A 10 35.01 -11.72 31.63
N LEU A 11 35.07 -12.81 32.39
CA LEU A 11 36.19 -13.76 32.39
C LEU A 11 35.93 -15.11 31.68
N LEU A 12 34.68 -15.38 31.27
CA LEU A 12 34.32 -16.64 30.58
C LEU A 12 34.53 -16.58 29.05
N ASP A 13 34.60 -15.40 28.44
CA ASP A 13 34.79 -15.29 27.00
C ASP A 13 36.23 -15.41 26.51
N LEU A 14 37.20 -15.28 27.42
CA LEU A 14 38.62 -15.43 27.06
C LEU A 14 39.12 -16.88 27.05
N GLU A 15 38.51 -17.77 27.79
CA GLU A 15 38.87 -19.19 27.76
C GLU A 15 38.31 -19.94 26.55
N THR A 16 37.13 -19.51 26.04
CA THR A 16 36.54 -20.07 24.80
C THR A 16 37.30 -19.64 23.56
N ALA A 17 37.88 -18.43 23.56
CA ALA A 17 38.71 -17.93 22.45
C ALA A 17 40.08 -18.64 22.40
N PHE A 18 40.64 -19.05 23.57
CA PHE A 18 41.93 -19.77 23.63
C PHE A 18 41.83 -21.27 23.23
N ASN A 19 40.70 -21.91 23.51
CA ASN A 19 40.47 -23.32 23.12
C ASN A 19 40.20 -23.51 21.63
N ASN A 20 39.74 -22.50 20.93
CA ASN A 20 39.55 -22.56 19.48
C ASN A 20 40.83 -22.34 18.66
N LEU A 21 41.89 -21.79 19.28
CA LEU A 21 43.18 -21.60 18.61
C LEU A 21 44.06 -22.87 18.66
N SER A 22 43.78 -23.84 19.56
CA SER A 22 44.49 -25.09 19.63
C SER A 22 44.01 -26.15 18.63
N MET A 23 42.83 -26.03 18.06
CA MET A 23 42.28 -26.94 17.05
C MET A 23 42.81 -26.71 15.61
N TRP A 24 43.45 -25.55 15.37
CA TRP A 24 44.00 -25.23 14.03
C TRP A 24 45.48 -25.63 13.84
N LYS A 25 46.08 -26.32 14.82
CA LYS A 25 47.49 -26.71 14.77
C LYS A 25 47.79 -28.09 14.17
N ASN A 26 46.76 -28.86 13.81
CA ASN A 26 46.93 -30.27 13.39
C ASN A 26 46.61 -30.57 11.91
N GLU A 27 46.42 -29.54 11.04
CA GLU A 27 46.06 -29.78 9.61
C GLU A 27 47.07 -29.25 8.59
N PHE A 28 48.32 -28.94 8.97
CA PHE A 28 49.39 -28.60 8.02
C PHE A 28 50.64 -29.42 8.27
N HIS A 29 50.62 -30.68 7.84
CA HIS A 29 51.82 -31.45 7.54
C HIS A 29 51.80 -31.80 6.04
N GLU A 30 52.93 -31.50 5.40
CA GLU A 30 53.33 -31.80 4.03
C GLU A 30 53.13 -30.70 3.00
N PHE A 31 54.16 -29.82 2.95
CA PHE A 31 54.80 -29.42 1.68
C PHE A 31 56.16 -28.81 1.99
N ASP A 32 57.22 -29.57 1.70
CA ASP A 32 58.63 -29.15 1.72
C ASP A 32 58.92 -28.16 0.58
N ILE A 33 59.35 -26.95 0.90
CA ILE A 33 60.13 -26.06 0.03
C ILE A 33 61.05 -25.19 0.88
N THR A 34 62.30 -25.35 0.73
CA THR A 34 63.56 -24.68 1.06
C THR A 34 63.57 -23.26 1.67
N PRO A 35 64.63 -22.94 2.47
CA PRO A 35 64.64 -21.79 3.41
C PRO A 35 65.23 -20.53 2.75
N SER A 36 64.44 -19.47 2.59
CA SER A 36 64.98 -18.09 2.55
C SER A 36 63.87 -17.04 2.57
N MET A 37 63.22 -16.83 3.69
CA MET A 37 62.38 -15.63 3.90
C MET A 37 61.87 -15.51 5.36
N GLU A 38 62.73 -15.62 6.37
CA GLU A 38 62.32 -15.42 7.76
C GLU A 38 62.30 -13.97 8.22
N GLY A 39 62.66 -13.01 7.39
CA GLY A 39 62.77 -11.60 7.78
C GLY A 39 61.49 -10.73 7.58
N LEU A 40 60.44 -11.23 6.92
CA LEU A 40 59.29 -10.42 6.53
C LEU A 40 57.95 -10.76 7.20
N LYS A 41 57.89 -11.81 8.03
CA LYS A 41 56.62 -12.27 8.63
C LYS A 41 56.23 -11.53 9.91
N ILE A 42 57.15 -10.92 10.60
CA ILE A 42 56.86 -10.22 11.87
C ILE A 42 56.26 -8.84 11.66
N PRO A 43 56.67 -8.01 10.68
CA PRO A 43 56.00 -6.70 10.48
C PRO A 43 54.60 -6.79 9.90
N PHE A 44 54.24 -7.85 9.14
CA PHE A 44 52.89 -8.03 8.60
C PHE A 44 51.86 -8.47 9.66
N LEU A 45 52.24 -9.31 10.63
CA LEU A 45 51.41 -9.68 11.77
C LEU A 45 51.16 -8.47 12.69
N PHE A 46 52.16 -7.63 12.95
CA PHE A 46 51.99 -6.40 13.72
C PHE A 46 51.17 -5.34 12.98
N SER A 47 51.27 -5.24 11.67
CA SER A 47 50.47 -4.34 10.84
C SER A 47 48.99 -4.79 10.79
N SER A 48 48.72 -6.10 10.72
CA SER A 48 47.32 -6.58 10.75
C SER A 48 46.70 -6.51 12.15
N LEU A 49 47.48 -6.72 13.24
CA LEU A 49 47.00 -6.46 14.61
C LEU A 49 46.81 -4.96 14.91
N PHE A 50 47.64 -4.08 14.34
CA PHE A 50 47.44 -2.63 14.48
C PHE A 50 46.24 -2.15 13.65
N SER A 51 45.92 -2.80 12.52
CA SER A 51 44.72 -2.48 11.71
C SER A 51 43.42 -2.95 12.38
N ILE A 52 43.47 -3.94 13.28
CA ILE A 52 42.30 -4.41 14.06
C ILE A 52 42.08 -3.55 15.32
N LEU A 53 43.10 -2.77 15.75
CA LEU A 53 43.03 -1.92 16.94
C LEU A 53 42.64 -0.45 16.62
N ILE A 54 42.43 -0.10 15.36
CA ILE A 54 41.75 1.16 14.97
C ILE A 54 40.26 0.83 14.80
N ILE A 55 39.61 0.27 15.81
CA ILE A 55 38.19 0.51 16.04
C ILE A 55 38.13 1.96 16.50
N SER A 56 37.90 2.85 15.57
CA SER A 56 37.50 4.23 15.85
C SER A 56 36.25 4.12 16.70
N ASN A 57 36.38 4.29 18.01
CA ASN A 57 35.24 4.57 18.87
C ASN A 57 34.63 5.87 18.33
N ALA A 58 33.62 5.75 17.47
CA ALA A 58 32.81 6.88 17.04
C ALA A 58 32.20 7.46 18.33
N VAL A 59 32.57 8.69 18.65
CA VAL A 59 32.03 9.40 19.83
C VAL A 59 30.59 9.73 19.51
N ASP A 60 29.64 9.15 20.22
CA ASP A 60 28.19 9.37 20.09
C ASP A 60 27.64 10.35 21.13
N THR A 61 28.51 10.79 22.03
CA THR A 61 28.16 11.65 23.18
C THR A 61 29.00 12.95 23.22
N ILE A 62 28.41 13.99 23.78
CA ILE A 62 29.08 15.24 24.15
C ILE A 62 28.97 15.37 25.67
N THR A 63 30.14 15.51 26.34
CA THR A 63 30.26 15.75 27.78
C THR A 63 30.72 17.19 28.03
N LYS A 64 30.78 17.59 29.30
CA LYS A 64 31.26 18.95 29.67
C LYS A 64 32.71 19.23 29.21
N THR A 65 33.52 18.17 29.07
CA THR A 65 34.94 18.25 28.64
C THR A 65 35.13 18.07 27.15
N GLN A 66 34.09 17.69 26.44
CA GLN A 66 34.12 17.45 24.98
C GLN A 66 33.27 18.49 24.27
N SER A 67 33.78 19.06 23.19
CA SER A 67 33.06 20.02 22.35
C SER A 67 33.16 19.62 20.90
N LEU A 68 32.09 19.91 20.13
CA LEU A 68 32.04 19.71 18.68
C LEU A 68 32.40 21.02 17.96
N THR A 69 33.46 21.01 17.15
CA THR A 69 33.97 22.21 16.45
C THR A 69 34.34 21.88 15.01
N GLY A 70 34.25 22.87 14.14
CA GLY A 70 34.78 22.79 12.78
C GLY A 70 34.17 21.67 11.92
N ASN A 71 35.03 20.77 11.48
CA ASN A 71 34.63 19.62 10.65
C ASN A 71 34.45 18.33 11.45
N ASN A 72 34.59 18.39 12.78
CA ASN A 72 34.38 17.22 13.60
C ASN A 72 32.88 16.86 13.63
N THR A 73 32.59 15.57 13.76
CA THR A 73 31.23 15.05 13.85
C THR A 73 31.12 14.05 14.99
N ILE A 74 29.94 13.86 15.53
CA ILE A 74 29.60 12.72 16.37
C ILE A 74 28.72 11.76 15.57
N VAL A 75 28.86 10.47 15.82
CA VAL A 75 28.14 9.42 15.09
C VAL A 75 27.43 8.53 16.08
N SER A 76 26.17 8.20 15.83
CA SER A 76 25.41 7.28 16.66
C SER A 76 26.08 5.90 16.75
N SER A 77 25.91 5.18 17.87
CA SER A 77 26.63 3.92 18.16
C SER A 77 26.51 2.86 17.06
N GLY A 78 25.33 2.70 16.45
CA GLY A 78 25.13 1.79 15.30
C GLY A 78 25.47 2.40 13.94
N GLY A 79 26.03 3.63 13.90
CA GLY A 79 26.48 4.29 12.68
C GLY A 79 25.35 4.76 11.77
N SER A 80 24.11 4.88 12.26
CA SER A 80 22.96 5.24 11.46
C SER A 80 22.88 6.74 11.15
N PHE A 81 23.21 7.59 12.14
CA PHE A 81 23.16 9.04 12.03
C PHE A 81 24.47 9.71 12.43
N GLU A 82 24.67 10.89 11.88
CA GLU A 82 25.83 11.73 12.13
C GLU A 82 25.38 13.17 12.38
N MET A 83 25.98 13.85 13.38
CA MET A 83 25.72 15.25 13.70
C MET A 83 26.99 16.08 13.57
N GLY A 84 26.87 17.25 12.99
CA GLY A 84 27.99 18.17 12.81
C GLY A 84 27.56 19.46 12.10
N PHE A 85 28.55 20.24 11.70
CA PHE A 85 28.31 21.48 10.98
C PHE A 85 28.18 21.21 9.47
N PHE A 86 27.22 21.89 8.83
CA PHE A 86 26.99 21.78 7.39
C PHE A 86 26.58 23.12 6.78
N ARG A 87 26.70 23.20 5.45
CA ARG A 87 26.19 24.30 4.64
C ARG A 87 25.21 23.75 3.62
N PRO A 88 23.95 24.22 3.59
CA PRO A 88 22.96 23.74 2.64
C PRO A 88 23.20 24.36 1.26
N GLY A 89 23.18 23.54 0.20
CA GLY A 89 23.31 23.97 -1.17
C GLY A 89 24.51 24.89 -1.41
N ASN A 90 24.27 26.06 -1.98
CA ASN A 90 25.27 27.10 -2.24
C ASN A 90 25.36 28.17 -1.15
N SER A 91 24.71 27.95 0.00
CA SER A 91 24.66 28.92 1.09
C SER A 91 26.04 29.12 1.73
N ARG A 92 26.36 30.39 2.09
CA ARG A 92 27.52 30.73 2.90
C ARG A 92 27.25 30.53 4.40
N ASN A 93 26.01 30.36 4.77
CA ASN A 93 25.57 30.15 6.15
C ASN A 93 25.91 28.74 6.60
N GLN A 94 26.34 28.63 7.86
CA GLN A 94 26.67 27.35 8.47
C GLN A 94 25.66 27.03 9.58
N TYR A 95 25.25 25.78 9.63
CA TYR A 95 24.26 25.26 10.57
C TYR A 95 24.79 24.02 11.26
N LEU A 96 24.29 23.75 12.47
CA LEU A 96 24.46 22.47 13.18
C LEU A 96 23.28 21.59 12.88
N GLY A 97 23.51 20.38 12.34
CA GLY A 97 22.41 19.48 11.96
C GLY A 97 22.74 18.00 12.14
N ILE A 98 21.70 17.17 12.01
CA ILE A 98 21.75 15.71 12.03
C ILE A 98 21.37 15.21 10.63
N TRP A 99 22.11 14.23 10.12
CA TRP A 99 21.85 13.59 8.82
C TRP A 99 22.11 12.09 8.89
N TYR A 100 21.58 11.36 7.90
CA TYR A 100 21.88 9.93 7.77
C TYR A 100 23.37 9.71 7.44
N LYS A 101 24.02 8.79 8.15
CA LYS A 101 25.40 8.35 7.93
C LYS A 101 25.49 7.19 6.93
N LYS A 102 24.55 6.25 7.01
CA LYS A 102 24.56 4.99 6.24
C LYS A 102 24.28 5.17 4.74
N ILE A 103 23.80 6.34 4.31
CA ILE A 103 23.46 6.59 2.91
C ILE A 103 24.47 7.52 2.25
N SER A 104 24.67 7.36 0.93
CA SER A 104 25.68 8.10 0.17
C SER A 104 25.32 9.58 -0.05
N VAL A 105 24.04 9.94 0.04
CA VAL A 105 23.54 11.31 -0.14
C VAL A 105 23.34 11.99 1.22
N LYS A 106 24.07 13.06 1.50
CA LYS A 106 23.93 13.81 2.75
C LYS A 106 22.51 14.38 2.87
N THR A 107 21.67 13.72 3.65
CA THR A 107 20.26 14.08 3.86
C THR A 107 20.07 14.55 5.29
N VAL A 108 19.95 15.85 5.48
CA VAL A 108 19.74 16.49 6.78
C VAL A 108 18.29 16.30 7.21
N VAL A 109 18.09 15.85 8.46
CA VAL A 109 16.78 15.56 9.04
C VAL A 109 16.40 16.46 10.21
N TRP A 110 17.38 17.15 10.80
CA TRP A 110 17.16 18.08 11.90
C TRP A 110 18.25 19.16 11.92
N VAL A 111 17.89 20.39 12.32
CA VAL A 111 18.78 21.55 12.39
C VAL A 111 18.55 22.32 13.70
N ALA A 112 19.60 22.51 14.51
CA ALA A 112 19.54 23.18 15.79
C ALA A 112 19.27 24.68 15.64
N ASN A 113 20.14 25.35 14.90
CA ASN A 113 20.15 26.82 14.79
C ASN A 113 19.53 27.33 13.48
N ARG A 114 18.39 26.72 13.08
CA ARG A 114 17.73 27.01 11.79
C ARG A 114 17.36 28.48 11.59
N GLU A 115 17.02 29.20 12.69
CA GLU A 115 16.64 30.63 12.64
C GLU A 115 17.83 31.58 12.65
N ILE A 116 18.97 31.17 13.26
CA ILE A 116 20.14 32.03 13.46
C ILE A 116 21.38 31.31 12.90
N PRO A 117 21.74 31.52 11.61
CA PRO A 117 22.89 30.89 11.02
C PRO A 117 24.21 31.41 11.56
N LEU A 118 25.25 30.63 11.50
CA LEU A 118 26.63 31.06 11.72
C LEU A 118 27.18 31.66 10.43
N ILE A 119 27.44 32.96 10.45
CA ILE A 119 28.01 33.70 9.30
C ILE A 119 29.49 33.92 9.56
N ASN A 120 30.37 33.42 8.71
CA ASN A 120 31.82 33.63 8.74
C ASN A 120 32.50 33.36 10.11
N SER A 121 31.92 32.50 10.95
CA SER A 121 32.42 32.23 12.31
C SER A 121 32.42 30.73 12.60
N SER A 122 33.39 30.27 13.38
CA SER A 122 33.41 28.93 13.95
C SER A 122 32.40 28.83 15.08
N GLY A 123 31.45 27.87 14.97
CA GLY A 123 30.57 27.48 16.08
C GLY A 123 31.20 26.39 16.92
N VAL A 124 30.85 26.36 18.20
CA VAL A 124 31.23 25.32 19.15
C VAL A 124 29.98 24.81 19.85
N LEU A 125 29.65 23.52 19.65
CA LEU A 125 28.61 22.88 20.44
C LEU A 125 29.27 22.30 21.71
N THR A 126 28.79 22.70 22.86
CA THR A 126 29.35 22.30 24.17
C THR A 126 28.27 22.33 25.27
N ILE A 127 28.57 21.74 26.41
CA ILE A 127 27.73 21.85 27.60
C ILE A 127 28.29 22.96 28.48
N ILE A 128 27.54 24.06 28.62
CA ILE A 128 27.87 25.22 29.48
C ILE A 128 27.21 25.08 30.84
N ASP A 129 27.76 25.74 31.90
CA ASP A 129 27.17 25.77 33.23
C ASP A 129 25.78 26.42 33.22
N PRO A 130 24.79 25.86 33.92
CA PRO A 130 24.79 24.67 34.82
C PRO A 130 24.38 23.34 34.14
N GLY A 131 24.99 22.96 33.00
CA GLY A 131 24.70 21.71 32.30
C GLY A 131 23.77 21.90 31.10
N ILE A 132 23.80 23.04 30.43
CA ILE A 132 22.98 23.37 29.25
C ILE A 132 23.77 23.07 27.98
N LEU A 133 23.22 22.22 27.10
CA LEU A 133 23.79 22.03 25.77
C LEU A 133 23.56 23.30 24.96
N ALA A 134 24.64 23.92 24.49
CA ALA A 134 24.59 25.20 23.76
C ALA A 134 25.52 25.24 22.56
N LEU A 135 25.07 25.89 21.52
CA LEU A 135 25.88 26.31 20.37
C LEU A 135 26.38 27.73 20.62
N VAL A 136 27.68 27.87 20.76
CA VAL A 136 28.35 29.13 21.09
C VAL A 136 29.16 29.59 19.87
N LYS A 137 29.13 30.90 19.60
CA LYS A 137 30.01 31.54 18.64
C LYS A 137 31.39 31.73 19.23
N GLY A 138 32.47 31.84 18.40
CA GLY A 138 33.83 32.01 18.85
C GLY A 138 34.07 33.23 19.79
N THR A 139 33.11 34.18 19.89
CA THR A 139 33.10 35.32 20.81
C THR A 139 32.46 35.04 22.15
N GLY A 140 32.03 33.78 22.41
CA GLY A 140 31.30 33.41 23.65
C GLY A 140 29.78 33.64 23.62
N THR A 141 29.24 34.15 22.51
CA THR A 141 27.81 34.42 22.37
C THR A 141 27.05 33.12 22.09
N VAL A 142 26.00 32.81 22.90
CA VAL A 142 25.11 31.68 22.70
C VAL A 142 24.17 31.96 21.49
N ILE A 143 24.23 31.11 20.48
CA ILE A 143 23.40 31.18 19.27
C ILE A 143 22.13 30.34 19.44
N TRP A 144 22.27 29.18 20.05
CA TRP A 144 21.19 28.25 20.33
C TRP A 144 21.50 27.47 21.61
N SER A 145 20.47 27.12 22.34
CA SER A 145 20.61 26.30 23.55
C SER A 145 19.32 25.51 23.83
N VAL A 146 19.47 24.37 24.48
CA VAL A 146 18.35 23.60 25.00
C VAL A 146 17.75 24.25 26.23
N ASN A 147 16.41 24.25 26.33
CA ASN A 147 15.72 24.69 27.55
C ASN A 147 15.50 23.48 28.45
N VAL A 148 16.30 23.36 29.51
CA VAL A 148 16.23 22.23 30.44
C VAL A 148 16.01 22.77 31.83
N THR A 149 15.00 22.31 32.53
CA THR A 149 14.72 22.65 33.94
C THR A 149 15.52 21.74 34.87
N GLY A 150 15.97 22.28 35.99
CA GLY A 150 16.76 21.58 37.05
C GLY A 150 18.25 21.88 37.04
N SER A 151 18.93 21.68 38.16
CA SER A 151 20.31 22.14 38.44
C SER A 151 21.33 21.00 38.56
N THR A 152 21.20 19.92 37.83
CA THR A 152 22.20 18.83 37.84
C THR A 152 23.40 19.19 36.98
N GLN A 153 24.61 18.96 37.49
CA GLN A 153 25.86 19.34 36.80
C GLN A 153 26.44 18.25 35.89
N ASN A 154 25.96 17.00 36.00
CA ASN A 154 26.50 15.86 35.22
C ASN A 154 25.59 15.47 34.05
N ARG A 155 25.42 16.39 33.11
CA ARG A 155 24.63 16.15 31.91
C ARG A 155 25.51 15.74 30.75
N ILE A 156 24.95 14.88 29.89
CA ILE A 156 25.52 14.50 28.60
C ILE A 156 24.48 14.69 27.49
N ALA A 157 24.96 15.00 26.30
CA ALA A 157 24.15 14.94 25.10
C ALA A 157 24.56 13.68 24.30
N HIS A 158 23.57 12.87 23.89
CA HIS A 158 23.78 11.60 23.22
C HIS A 158 22.97 11.54 21.91
N LEU A 159 23.63 11.19 20.81
CA LEU A 159 23.00 10.96 19.52
C LEU A 159 22.62 9.47 19.39
N MET A 160 21.33 9.19 19.40
CA MET A 160 20.78 7.82 19.30
C MET A 160 20.73 7.33 17.84
N ASP A 161 20.68 6.01 17.64
CA ASP A 161 20.50 5.38 16.33
C ASP A 161 19.14 5.62 15.65
N SER A 162 18.18 6.18 16.38
CA SER A 162 16.92 6.71 15.84
C SER A 162 17.06 8.08 15.17
N GLY A 163 18.24 8.74 15.31
CA GLY A 163 18.44 10.15 14.92
C GLY A 163 18.00 11.16 15.98
N ASN A 164 17.56 10.71 17.16
CA ASN A 164 17.18 11.56 18.25
C ASN A 164 18.43 12.04 19.03
N LEU A 165 18.63 13.32 19.15
CA LEU A 165 19.62 13.91 20.06
C LEU A 165 18.95 14.13 21.41
N VAL A 166 19.45 13.49 22.46
CA VAL A 166 18.88 13.55 23.82
C VAL A 166 19.85 14.16 24.80
N VAL A 167 19.33 14.89 25.78
CA VAL A 167 20.11 15.37 26.95
C VAL A 167 19.58 14.64 28.17
N LYS A 168 20.49 13.96 28.88
CA LYS A 168 20.17 13.18 30.08
C LYS A 168 21.21 13.42 31.18
N ASP A 169 20.86 13.10 32.44
CA ASP A 169 21.81 13.04 33.55
C ASP A 169 22.55 11.71 33.46
N VAL A 170 23.88 11.74 33.67
CA VAL A 170 24.72 10.52 33.67
C VAL A 170 24.31 9.57 34.78
N ASN A 171 23.82 10.09 35.90
CA ASN A 171 23.48 9.29 37.08
C ASN A 171 22.03 8.80 37.10
N ASP A 172 21.20 9.25 36.14
CA ASP A 172 19.82 8.84 36.07
C ASP A 172 19.69 7.52 35.27
N THR A 173 19.30 6.45 35.94
CA THR A 173 19.04 5.14 35.36
C THR A 173 17.62 5.05 34.74
N SER A 174 16.79 6.08 34.96
CA SER A 174 15.49 6.17 34.30
C SER A 174 15.68 6.55 32.82
N GLU A 175 14.86 6.00 31.93
CA GLU A 175 14.88 6.33 30.49
C GLU A 175 14.28 7.72 30.18
N LYS A 176 14.15 8.60 31.19
CA LYS A 176 13.61 9.94 31.03
C LYS A 176 14.67 10.90 30.48
N PHE A 177 14.39 11.49 29.34
CA PHE A 177 15.22 12.54 28.78
C PHE A 177 14.83 13.89 29.36
N LEU A 178 15.83 14.70 29.71
CA LEU A 178 15.65 16.08 30.14
C LEU A 178 15.25 16.99 28.98
N TRP A 179 15.71 16.64 27.79
CA TRP A 179 15.39 17.27 26.51
C TRP A 179 15.69 16.30 25.38
N GLN A 180 14.94 16.43 24.27
CA GLN A 180 15.18 15.64 23.07
C GLN A 180 14.83 16.41 21.80
N SER A 181 15.59 16.20 20.72
CA SER A 181 15.37 16.83 19.42
C SER A 181 14.03 16.42 18.78
N PHE A 182 13.51 15.24 19.08
CA PHE A 182 12.23 14.75 18.59
C PHE A 182 11.03 15.55 19.09
N ASP A 183 11.19 16.31 20.19
CA ASP A 183 10.17 17.25 20.66
C ASP A 183 10.15 18.58 19.87
N TYR A 184 11.19 18.84 19.08
CA TYR A 184 11.36 20.06 18.29
C TYR A 184 11.69 19.72 16.83
N PRO A 185 10.78 19.04 16.09
CA PRO A 185 11.03 18.63 14.72
C PRO A 185 11.25 19.82 13.79
N CYS A 186 11.99 19.58 12.70
CA CYS A 186 12.15 20.54 11.60
C CYS A 186 11.11 20.27 10.52
N ASP A 187 11.56 19.95 9.31
CA ASP A 187 10.73 19.59 8.17
C ASP A 187 10.51 18.09 8.04
N THR A 188 11.28 17.28 8.74
CA THR A 188 11.34 15.82 8.59
C THR A 188 10.82 15.10 9.84
N GLN A 189 9.96 14.11 9.63
CA GLN A 189 9.53 13.13 10.64
C GLN A 189 10.28 11.81 10.42
N LEU A 190 10.97 11.35 11.45
CA LEU A 190 11.62 10.03 11.53
C LEU A 190 10.71 9.01 12.24
N PRO A 191 10.96 7.70 12.10
CA PRO A 191 10.27 6.66 12.88
C PRO A 191 10.39 6.94 14.38
N GLY A 192 9.33 6.69 15.16
CA GLY A 192 9.25 6.97 16.60
C GLY A 192 9.00 8.43 16.97
N MET A 193 9.14 9.36 16.04
CA MET A 193 8.91 10.79 16.31
C MET A 193 7.41 11.08 16.45
N LYS A 194 7.02 11.70 17.58
CA LYS A 194 5.65 12.10 17.88
C LYS A 194 5.29 13.42 17.19
N LEU A 195 4.13 13.48 16.51
CA LEU A 195 3.52 14.73 16.03
C LEU A 195 2.17 14.93 16.72
N GLY A 196 1.98 16.06 17.41
CA GLY A 196 0.76 16.33 18.16
C GLY A 196 0.97 17.34 19.27
N LYS A 197 0.09 17.34 20.25
CA LYS A 197 0.07 18.33 21.33
C LYS A 197 0.00 17.65 22.71
N ASN A 198 0.82 18.12 23.62
CA ASN A 198 0.69 17.84 25.03
C ASN A 198 -0.08 19.01 25.69
N PHE A 199 -1.18 18.70 26.35
CA PHE A 199 -2.07 19.72 26.92
C PHE A 199 -1.59 20.26 28.28
N GLU A 200 -0.82 19.45 29.01
CA GLU A 200 -0.27 19.87 30.31
C GLU A 200 0.90 20.85 30.16
N THR A 201 1.84 20.52 29.25
CA THR A 201 3.03 21.35 29.02
C THR A 201 2.82 22.44 27.97
N GLY A 202 1.74 22.33 27.16
CA GLY A 202 1.50 23.19 26.01
C GLY A 202 2.41 22.89 24.81
N LEU A 203 3.28 21.87 24.89
CA LEU A 203 4.21 21.52 23.80
C LEU A 203 3.46 21.02 22.57
N GLU A 204 3.70 21.67 21.44
CA GLU A 204 3.13 21.32 20.15
C GLU A 204 4.23 20.86 19.18
N ARG A 205 4.20 19.56 18.82
CA ARG A 205 5.13 18.93 17.89
C ARG A 205 4.54 18.94 16.50
N HIS A 206 5.14 19.69 15.59
CA HIS A 206 4.70 19.82 14.21
C HIS A 206 5.90 19.94 13.25
N LEU A 207 5.72 19.57 12.00
CA LEU A 207 6.73 19.82 10.97
C LEU A 207 6.54 21.22 10.40
N SER A 208 7.64 21.90 10.09
CA SER A 208 7.63 23.16 9.35
C SER A 208 8.66 23.08 8.21
N SER A 209 8.26 23.44 7.00
CA SER A 209 9.12 23.41 5.82
C SER A 209 10.38 24.25 6.03
N TRP A 210 11.38 23.99 5.22
CA TRP A 210 12.47 24.95 5.02
C TRP A 210 11.91 26.18 4.28
N LYS A 211 12.60 27.29 4.34
CA LYS A 211 12.24 28.51 3.61
C LYS A 211 12.55 28.36 2.12
N SER A 212 13.66 27.68 1.79
CA SER A 212 14.05 27.32 0.42
C SER A 212 14.94 26.06 0.45
N SER A 213 15.37 25.57 -0.67
CA SER A 213 16.29 24.40 -0.78
C SER A 213 17.65 24.58 -0.09
N ASP A 214 18.07 25.81 0.16
CA ASP A 214 19.36 26.20 0.72
C ASP A 214 19.25 27.06 2.01
N ASP A 215 18.03 27.26 2.51
CA ASP A 215 17.79 27.98 3.78
C ASP A 215 16.87 27.15 4.70
N PRO A 216 17.42 26.54 5.78
CA PRO A 216 16.66 25.75 6.73
C PRO A 216 15.81 26.57 7.70
N ALA A 217 15.81 27.91 7.64
CA ALA A 217 14.89 28.76 8.41
C ALA A 217 13.44 28.33 8.15
N ARG A 218 12.53 28.60 9.11
CA ARG A 218 11.12 28.19 8.95
C ARG A 218 10.49 28.80 7.73
N GLY A 219 9.96 27.95 6.86
CA GLY A 219 9.13 28.31 5.73
C GLY A 219 7.68 28.49 6.12
N GLU A 220 6.84 28.69 5.12
CA GLU A 220 5.42 29.02 5.32
C GLU A 220 4.53 27.79 5.58
N PHE A 221 4.99 26.58 5.18
CA PHE A 221 4.19 25.37 5.31
C PHE A 221 4.38 24.69 6.65
N LYS A 222 3.26 24.43 7.35
CA LYS A 222 3.18 23.74 8.63
C LYS A 222 2.30 22.50 8.52
N PHE A 223 2.81 21.35 8.95
CA PHE A 223 2.05 20.10 9.00
C PHE A 223 1.92 19.59 10.42
N GLN A 224 0.68 19.42 10.88
CA GLN A 224 0.37 19.10 12.28
C GLN A 224 -0.79 18.11 12.40
N CYS A 225 -0.86 17.40 13.55
CA CYS A 225 -2.03 16.68 13.99
C CYS A 225 -2.98 17.65 14.69
N ASP A 226 -4.18 17.85 14.13
CA ASP A 226 -5.22 18.70 14.74
C ASP A 226 -6.03 17.85 15.74
N PRO A 227 -6.02 18.20 17.04
CA PRO A 227 -6.73 17.44 18.07
C PRO A 227 -8.22 17.80 18.20
N ARG A 228 -8.70 18.81 17.46
CA ARG A 228 -10.10 19.28 17.55
C ARG A 228 -11.03 18.25 16.91
N GLY A 229 -12.07 17.86 17.65
CA GLY A 229 -12.95 16.76 17.26
C GLY A 229 -12.20 15.43 17.18
N HIS A 230 -12.47 14.62 16.18
CA HIS A 230 -11.72 13.39 15.95
C HIS A 230 -10.40 13.69 15.22
N PRO A 231 -9.23 13.17 15.68
CA PRO A 231 -7.93 13.59 15.16
C PRO A 231 -7.75 13.43 13.65
N GLN A 232 -7.17 14.44 13.02
CA GLN A 232 -6.82 14.50 11.60
C GLN A 232 -5.50 15.26 11.41
N LYS A 233 -4.86 15.15 10.24
CA LYS A 233 -3.64 15.93 9.95
C LYS A 233 -3.92 17.02 8.93
N ILE A 234 -3.30 18.19 9.13
CA ILE A 234 -3.53 19.38 8.32
C ILE A 234 -2.19 19.97 7.87
N LEU A 235 -2.12 20.33 6.59
CA LEU A 235 -1.06 21.16 6.04
C LEU A 235 -1.62 22.58 5.86
N SER A 236 -0.96 23.57 6.44
CA SER A 236 -1.32 24.97 6.32
C SER A 236 -0.19 25.75 5.64
N ASN A 237 -0.53 26.78 4.87
CA ASN A 237 0.37 27.80 4.39
C ASN A 237 0.09 29.10 5.17
N GLY A 238 0.99 29.48 6.07
CA GLY A 238 0.72 30.50 7.07
C GLY A 238 -0.50 30.15 7.92
N SER A 239 -1.56 30.97 7.83
CA SER A 239 -2.83 30.75 8.53
C SER A 239 -3.90 30.02 7.73
N VAL A 240 -3.64 29.70 6.46
CA VAL A 240 -4.61 29.10 5.54
C VAL A 240 -4.34 27.59 5.41
N ASP A 241 -5.37 26.78 5.67
CA ASP A 241 -5.29 25.34 5.43
C ASP A 241 -5.33 25.06 3.93
N VAL A 242 -4.38 24.27 3.45
CA VAL A 242 -4.24 23.95 2.02
C VAL A 242 -4.52 22.48 1.71
N PHE A 243 -4.30 21.59 2.68
CA PHE A 243 -4.55 20.16 2.54
C PHE A 243 -4.93 19.54 3.88
N ARG A 244 -5.76 18.52 3.84
CA ARG A 244 -6.16 17.72 5.01
C ARG A 244 -6.17 16.24 4.65
N THR A 245 -5.67 15.40 5.56
CA THR A 245 -5.88 13.94 5.47
C THR A 245 -7.35 13.59 5.82
N GLY A 246 -7.77 12.34 5.63
CA GLY A 246 -8.95 11.83 6.31
C GLY A 246 -8.75 11.77 7.84
N PRO A 247 -9.83 11.55 8.62
CA PRO A 247 -9.73 11.28 10.05
C PRO A 247 -9.01 9.96 10.31
N TRP A 248 -8.57 9.77 11.55
CA TRP A 248 -7.97 8.50 11.99
C TRP A 248 -9.00 7.37 11.95
N ASN A 249 -8.58 6.18 11.47
CA ASN A 249 -9.45 5.01 11.28
C ASN A 249 -8.84 3.69 11.80
N ASP A 250 -7.97 3.76 12.81
CA ASP A 250 -7.15 2.70 13.41
C ASP A 250 -6.05 2.10 12.52
N PHE A 251 -6.08 2.33 11.21
CA PHE A 251 -4.99 1.94 10.28
C PHE A 251 -4.16 3.13 9.82
N GLY A 252 -4.67 4.35 10.03
CA GLY A 252 -4.01 5.57 9.60
C GLY A 252 -4.99 6.73 9.43
N PHE A 253 -4.56 7.78 8.76
CA PHE A 253 -5.37 8.96 8.49
C PHE A 253 -6.04 8.85 7.10
N GLY A 254 -7.20 8.18 7.04
CA GLY A 254 -7.94 7.95 5.80
C GLY A 254 -7.26 6.95 4.87
N GLY A 255 -6.37 6.10 5.40
CA GLY A 255 -5.60 5.10 4.65
C GLY A 255 -6.11 3.68 4.83
N THR A 256 -5.62 2.80 3.98
CA THR A 256 -5.67 1.35 4.13
C THR A 256 -4.49 0.86 4.99
N PRO A 257 -4.54 -0.36 5.56
CA PRO A 257 -3.41 -0.96 6.26
C PRO A 257 -2.13 -0.92 5.41
N ASN A 258 -1.02 -0.50 6.01
CA ASN A 258 0.27 -0.41 5.31
C ASN A 258 1.22 -1.47 5.85
N VAL A 259 1.95 -2.14 4.96
CA VAL A 259 2.84 -3.27 5.29
C VAL A 259 4.16 -2.82 5.89
N PHE A 260 4.61 -1.61 5.52
CA PHE A 260 5.94 -1.11 5.91
C PHE A 260 5.91 -0.27 7.16
N TYR A 261 4.72 0.24 7.52
CA TYR A 261 4.55 1.18 8.60
C TYR A 261 3.44 0.72 9.53
N THR A 262 3.72 0.66 10.83
CA THR A 262 2.69 0.71 11.85
C THR A 262 2.46 2.15 12.22
N TYR A 263 1.21 2.56 12.25
CA TYR A 263 0.82 3.88 12.67
C TYR A 263 0.18 3.79 14.06
N GLY A 264 0.54 4.68 14.97
CA GLY A 264 -0.04 4.78 16.28
C GLY A 264 -0.66 6.17 16.51
N LEU A 265 -1.84 6.20 17.09
CA LEU A 265 -2.47 7.40 17.60
C LEU A 265 -2.71 7.23 19.11
N VAL A 266 -2.08 8.08 19.91
CA VAL A 266 -2.36 8.21 21.34
C VAL A 266 -3.31 9.39 21.51
N TYR A 267 -4.43 9.14 22.18
CA TYR A 267 -5.45 10.14 22.48
C TYR A 267 -5.87 10.01 23.94
N THR A 268 -5.35 10.89 24.78
CA THR A 268 -5.62 10.97 26.22
C THR A 268 -6.02 12.40 26.60
N MET A 269 -6.38 12.62 27.84
CA MET A 269 -6.62 13.96 28.39
C MET A 269 -5.36 14.82 28.48
N GLU A 270 -4.19 14.18 28.55
CA GLU A 270 -2.90 14.82 28.74
C GLU A 270 -2.23 15.13 27.41
N GLU A 271 -2.33 14.21 26.41
CA GLU A 271 -1.70 14.42 25.11
C GLU A 271 -2.45 13.71 23.98
N VAL A 272 -2.37 14.33 22.80
CA VAL A 272 -2.78 13.74 21.52
C VAL A 272 -1.60 13.78 20.59
N TYR A 273 -1.14 12.62 20.13
CA TYR A 273 -0.08 12.55 19.15
C TYR A 273 -0.18 11.32 18.27
N TYR A 274 0.33 11.47 17.07
CA TYR A 274 0.53 10.42 16.08
C TYR A 274 2.02 10.13 15.94
N HIS A 275 2.36 8.86 15.77
CA HIS A 275 3.69 8.40 15.41
C HIS A 275 3.62 7.27 14.40
N TYR A 276 4.74 6.89 13.80
CA TYR A 276 4.86 5.69 12.99
C TYR A 276 6.16 4.95 13.31
N GLU A 277 6.11 3.63 13.13
CA GLU A 277 7.25 2.74 13.24
C GLU A 277 7.45 2.00 11.92
N LEU A 278 8.67 1.60 11.63
CA LEU A 278 9.00 0.76 10.48
C LEU A 278 8.86 -0.71 10.88
N GLN A 279 8.23 -1.49 10.02
CA GLN A 279 8.14 -2.95 10.17
C GLN A 279 9.23 -3.72 9.41
N SER A 280 10.19 -3.01 8.81
CA SER A 280 11.28 -3.57 8.01
C SER A 280 12.54 -2.71 8.15
N ASP A 281 13.69 -3.24 7.72
CA ASP A 281 14.99 -2.55 7.74
C ASP A 281 15.12 -1.41 6.70
N VAL A 282 14.01 -0.98 6.11
CA VAL A 282 13.98 0.09 5.10
C VAL A 282 14.29 1.43 5.75
N ILE A 283 15.21 2.19 5.16
CA ILE A 283 15.44 3.57 5.57
C ILE A 283 14.35 4.44 4.93
N SER A 284 13.53 5.08 5.76
CA SER A 284 12.43 5.94 5.29
C SER A 284 12.30 7.19 6.15
N ARG A 285 11.87 8.29 5.51
CA ARG A 285 11.54 9.55 6.14
C ARG A 285 10.29 10.17 5.53
N PHE A 286 9.63 11.02 6.27
CA PHE A 286 8.51 11.82 5.79
C PHE A 286 8.85 13.30 5.96
N ASP A 287 8.64 14.13 4.93
CA ASP A 287 8.98 15.55 5.00
C ASP A 287 7.88 16.48 4.48
N VAL A 288 8.01 17.75 4.88
CA VAL A 288 7.26 18.88 4.33
C VAL A 288 8.23 19.72 3.52
N SER A 289 8.10 19.71 2.22
CA SER A 289 8.98 20.46 1.33
C SER A 289 8.63 21.97 1.28
N TYR A 290 9.57 22.79 0.87
CA TYR A 290 9.40 24.24 0.75
C TYR A 290 8.40 24.63 -0.36
N ASP A 291 8.06 23.73 -1.27
CA ASP A 291 7.04 23.88 -2.32
C ASP A 291 5.63 23.45 -1.88
N GLY A 292 5.46 23.12 -0.60
CA GLY A 292 4.15 22.76 -0.03
C GLY A 292 3.71 21.33 -0.25
N HIS A 293 4.60 20.44 -0.67
CA HIS A 293 4.27 19.03 -0.78
C HIS A 293 4.72 18.24 0.44
N LEU A 294 3.89 17.31 0.86
CA LEU A 294 4.20 16.26 1.81
C LEU A 294 4.75 15.08 1.05
N ARG A 295 5.91 14.57 1.43
CA ARG A 295 6.55 13.46 0.72
C ARG A 295 6.99 12.39 1.70
N ARG A 296 6.71 11.15 1.36
CA ARG A 296 7.33 9.99 2.02
C ARG A 296 8.40 9.44 1.09
N TRP A 297 9.60 9.31 1.63
CA TRP A 297 10.77 8.86 0.92
C TRP A 297 11.20 7.50 1.42
N ILE A 298 11.69 6.67 0.51
CA ILE A 298 12.34 5.39 0.78
C ILE A 298 13.73 5.45 0.15
N TRP A 299 14.74 5.04 0.90
CA TRP A 299 16.08 4.91 0.36
C TRP A 299 16.23 3.59 -0.37
N VAL A 300 16.76 3.63 -1.58
CA VAL A 300 16.99 2.47 -2.43
C VAL A 300 18.49 2.22 -2.54
N ASP A 301 19.00 1.22 -1.81
CA ASP A 301 20.43 0.91 -1.77
C ASP A 301 21.00 0.55 -3.14
N LEU A 302 20.21 -0.08 -3.99
CA LEU A 302 20.64 -0.49 -5.33
C LEU A 302 20.94 0.72 -6.23
N THR A 303 20.14 1.77 -6.14
CA THR A 303 20.30 2.98 -6.97
C THR A 303 21.05 4.09 -6.25
N GLN A 304 21.32 3.95 -4.95
CA GLN A 304 21.91 4.98 -4.09
C GLN A 304 21.15 6.31 -4.16
N LYS A 305 19.79 6.24 -4.16
CA LYS A 305 18.90 7.40 -4.28
C LYS A 305 17.69 7.28 -3.37
N TRP A 306 17.10 8.44 -3.09
CA TRP A 306 15.79 8.53 -2.48
C TRP A 306 14.70 8.42 -3.54
N ASP A 307 13.77 7.48 -3.38
CA ASP A 307 12.55 7.39 -4.19
C ASP A 307 11.34 7.89 -3.39
N ILE A 308 10.43 8.57 -4.09
CA ILE A 308 9.19 9.07 -3.49
C ILE A 308 8.16 7.95 -3.46
N TYR A 309 7.83 7.48 -2.27
CA TYR A 309 6.79 6.47 -2.05
C TYR A 309 5.38 7.07 -2.07
N LEU A 310 5.22 8.27 -1.52
CA LEU A 310 3.95 8.98 -1.44
C LEU A 310 4.18 10.48 -1.53
N THR A 311 3.30 11.17 -2.26
CA THR A 311 3.22 12.63 -2.26
C THR A 311 1.78 13.08 -2.00
N ALA A 312 1.61 14.22 -1.32
CA ALA A 312 0.33 14.88 -1.13
C ALA A 312 0.56 16.41 -1.10
N PRO A 313 -0.37 17.22 -1.64
CA PRO A 313 -1.55 16.85 -2.42
C PRO A 313 -1.19 16.17 -3.76
N THR A 314 -2.08 15.27 -4.26
CA THR A 314 -1.85 14.51 -5.51
C THR A 314 -2.55 15.14 -6.71
N ASP A 315 -3.69 15.78 -6.48
CA ASP A 315 -4.50 16.44 -7.52
C ASP A 315 -5.33 17.60 -6.92
N ASN A 316 -6.07 18.28 -7.78
CA ASN A 316 -6.86 19.46 -7.37
C ASN A 316 -7.93 19.15 -6.33
N CYS A 317 -8.46 17.90 -6.26
CA CYS A 317 -9.44 17.52 -5.25
C CYS A 317 -8.84 17.39 -3.84
N ASP A 318 -7.53 17.46 -3.71
CA ASP A 318 -6.84 17.49 -2.42
C ASP A 318 -6.74 18.91 -1.83
N ASN A 319 -7.03 19.97 -2.63
CA ASN A 319 -7.09 21.33 -2.12
C ASN A 319 -8.23 21.49 -1.13
N TYR A 320 -7.87 21.89 0.09
CA TYR A 320 -8.82 22.01 1.19
C TYR A 320 -10.00 22.93 0.83
N LYS A 321 -11.22 22.44 1.08
CA LYS A 321 -12.48 23.19 0.88
C LYS A 321 -12.74 23.62 -0.57
N LEU A 322 -12.14 23.00 -1.59
CA LEU A 322 -12.25 23.38 -3.00
C LEU A 322 -13.70 23.54 -3.49
N CYS A 323 -14.59 22.64 -3.08
CA CYS A 323 -16.00 22.61 -3.52
C CYS A 323 -16.98 23.24 -2.49
N GLY A 324 -16.46 23.95 -1.50
CA GLY A 324 -17.27 24.60 -0.48
C GLY A 324 -18.04 23.65 0.45
N PRO A 325 -18.88 24.18 1.36
CA PRO A 325 -19.70 23.39 2.27
C PRO A 325 -20.67 22.45 1.54
N ASN A 326 -20.79 21.20 2.02
CA ASN A 326 -21.65 20.15 1.46
C ASN A 326 -21.41 19.85 -0.05
N GLY A 327 -20.37 20.45 -0.64
CA GLY A 327 -19.87 20.13 -1.97
C GLY A 327 -18.96 18.91 -1.94
N SER A 328 -18.81 18.26 -3.08
CA SER A 328 -17.97 17.08 -3.24
C SER A 328 -17.09 17.21 -4.48
N CYS A 329 -15.79 16.94 -4.33
CA CYS A 329 -14.87 16.87 -5.45
C CYS A 329 -14.80 15.45 -6.02
N ASN A 330 -14.87 15.34 -7.36
CA ASN A 330 -14.68 14.10 -8.10
C ASN A 330 -13.75 14.36 -9.29
N ILE A 331 -12.52 13.88 -9.21
CA ILE A 331 -11.50 14.11 -10.25
C ILE A 331 -11.89 13.53 -11.61
N GLY A 332 -12.75 12.52 -11.65
CA GLY A 332 -13.27 11.91 -12.87
C GLY A 332 -14.38 12.71 -13.56
N SER A 333 -14.82 13.82 -12.99
CA SER A 333 -15.91 14.66 -13.51
C SER A 333 -15.38 15.99 -14.08
N SER A 334 -16.12 16.57 -15.01
CA SER A 334 -15.88 17.93 -15.52
C SER A 334 -17.20 18.71 -15.50
N PRO A 335 -17.34 19.71 -14.61
CA PRO A 335 -16.39 20.18 -13.60
C PRO A 335 -16.16 19.15 -12.47
N ALA A 336 -15.01 19.26 -11.79
CA ALA A 336 -14.65 18.35 -10.72
C ALA A 336 -15.52 18.54 -9.47
N CYS A 337 -15.99 19.77 -9.21
CA CYS A 337 -16.92 20.06 -8.11
C CYS A 337 -18.38 19.76 -8.48
N GLY A 338 -19.07 19.07 -7.58
CA GLY A 338 -20.48 18.76 -7.67
C GLY A 338 -21.17 18.80 -6.32
N CYS A 339 -22.48 19.01 -6.30
CA CYS A 339 -23.27 18.84 -5.09
C CYS A 339 -23.52 17.35 -4.83
N LEU A 340 -23.58 16.95 -3.57
CA LEU A 340 -24.06 15.62 -3.18
C LEU A 340 -25.49 15.41 -3.73
N SER A 341 -25.87 14.15 -3.96
CA SER A 341 -27.24 13.87 -4.38
C SER A 341 -28.23 14.43 -3.35
N LYS A 342 -29.36 15.01 -3.78
CA LYS A 342 -30.32 15.72 -2.93
C LYS A 342 -29.84 17.08 -2.38
N PHE A 343 -28.69 17.58 -2.84
CA PHE A 343 -28.21 18.93 -2.60
C PHE A 343 -28.20 19.72 -3.91
N VAL A 344 -28.27 21.05 -3.80
CA VAL A 344 -28.21 22.00 -4.91
C VAL A 344 -27.19 23.10 -4.57
N PRO A 345 -26.59 23.76 -5.57
CA PRO A 345 -25.73 24.92 -5.31
C PRO A 345 -26.44 25.98 -4.46
N GLN A 346 -25.74 26.54 -3.47
CA GLN A 346 -26.26 27.62 -2.63
C GLN A 346 -26.44 28.89 -3.47
N ASN A 347 -25.50 29.20 -4.37
CA ASN A 347 -25.58 30.25 -5.36
C ASN A 347 -25.35 29.68 -6.76
N GLN A 348 -26.45 29.59 -7.56
CA GLN A 348 -26.42 29.02 -8.89
C GLN A 348 -25.57 29.84 -9.88
N ALA A 349 -25.53 31.18 -9.73
CA ALA A 349 -24.78 32.07 -10.61
C ALA A 349 -23.25 31.93 -10.39
N GLU A 350 -22.79 31.94 -9.13
CA GLU A 350 -21.39 31.70 -8.78
C GLU A 350 -20.94 30.33 -9.26
N TRP A 351 -21.79 29.30 -9.00
CA TRP A 351 -21.50 27.92 -9.40
C TRP A 351 -21.36 27.78 -10.92
N GLY A 352 -22.20 28.46 -11.71
CA GLY A 352 -22.13 28.49 -13.17
C GLY A 352 -20.88 29.17 -13.71
N ASN A 353 -20.28 30.09 -12.95
CA ASN A 353 -19.04 30.80 -13.26
C ASN A 353 -17.77 30.05 -12.78
N GLY A 354 -17.94 28.87 -12.13
CA GLY A 354 -16.84 28.08 -11.62
C GLY A 354 -16.35 28.49 -10.23
N ASP A 355 -17.06 29.34 -9.52
CA ASP A 355 -16.81 29.63 -8.11
C ASP A 355 -17.69 28.72 -7.24
N TYR A 356 -17.06 27.77 -6.58
CA TYR A 356 -17.69 26.76 -5.74
C TYR A 356 -17.62 27.09 -4.24
N SER A 357 -17.11 28.25 -3.86
CA SER A 357 -16.80 28.62 -2.47
C SER A 357 -18.03 28.66 -1.56
N SER A 358 -19.19 29.06 -2.08
CA SER A 358 -20.48 29.06 -1.37
C SER A 358 -21.04 27.65 -1.12
N GLY A 359 -20.59 26.64 -1.88
CA GLY A 359 -20.96 25.25 -1.69
C GLY A 359 -22.40 24.90 -2.04
N CYS A 360 -22.97 23.92 -1.34
CA CYS A 360 -24.28 23.35 -1.61
C CYS A 360 -25.18 23.36 -0.36
N VAL A 361 -26.47 23.43 -0.59
CA VAL A 361 -27.51 23.34 0.45
C VAL A 361 -28.45 22.18 0.13
N ARG A 362 -29.12 21.64 1.15
CA ARG A 362 -30.12 20.59 0.95
C ARG A 362 -31.27 21.17 0.11
N ARG A 363 -31.72 20.41 -0.88
CA ARG A 363 -32.88 20.77 -1.71
C ARG A 363 -34.13 20.90 -0.86
N THR A 364 -34.33 20.01 0.11
CA THR A 364 -35.41 20.04 1.09
C THR A 364 -34.79 20.25 2.47
N PRO A 365 -35.13 21.34 3.19
CA PRO A 365 -34.67 21.56 4.56
C PRO A 365 -35.06 20.43 5.48
N LEU A 366 -34.22 20.16 6.50
CA LEU A 366 -34.51 19.19 7.54
C LEU A 366 -35.71 19.65 8.38
N ASP A 367 -36.54 18.67 8.77
CA ASP A 367 -37.65 18.89 9.69
C ASP A 367 -37.50 17.84 10.83
N CYS A 368 -36.77 18.21 11.85
CA CYS A 368 -36.42 17.33 12.99
C CYS A 368 -37.62 16.71 13.72
N HIS A 369 -38.83 17.22 13.50
CA HIS A 369 -40.05 16.75 14.16
C HIS A 369 -40.89 15.82 13.30
N LYS A 370 -40.55 15.62 12.02
CA LYS A 370 -41.37 14.85 11.05
C LYS A 370 -40.67 13.62 10.45
N GLY A 371 -39.73 13.04 11.14
CA GLY A 371 -39.15 11.75 10.76
C GLY A 371 -38.07 11.84 9.69
N ASP A 372 -37.10 12.75 9.87
CA ASP A 372 -35.85 12.71 9.10
C ASP A 372 -35.17 11.34 9.20
N GLY A 373 -34.47 10.96 8.17
CA GLY A 373 -33.68 9.75 8.13
C GLY A 373 -32.32 9.96 7.44
N PHE A 374 -31.63 8.90 7.08
CA PHE A 374 -30.30 9.02 6.51
C PHE A 374 -30.20 8.37 5.15
N LEU A 375 -29.44 9.02 4.26
CA LEU A 375 -29.03 8.46 2.99
C LEU A 375 -27.56 8.09 3.06
N LYS A 376 -27.25 6.86 2.65
CA LYS A 376 -25.89 6.32 2.61
C LYS A 376 -25.15 6.82 1.38
N TYR A 377 -23.95 7.35 1.58
CA TYR A 377 -22.99 7.73 0.56
C TYR A 377 -21.72 6.92 0.72
N SER A 378 -21.37 6.12 -0.27
CA SER A 378 -20.23 5.21 -0.22
C SER A 378 -19.02 5.77 -0.96
N ARG A 379 -17.83 5.42 -0.48
CA ARG A 379 -16.53 5.78 -1.09
C ARG A 379 -16.29 7.29 -1.08
N TYR A 380 -16.34 7.89 0.09
CA TYR A 380 -16.00 9.30 0.28
C TYR A 380 -14.85 9.46 1.29
N LYS A 381 -13.90 10.36 1.00
CA LYS A 381 -13.06 10.95 2.04
C LYS A 381 -13.97 11.64 3.04
N MET A 382 -13.86 11.26 4.31
CA MET A 382 -14.72 11.80 5.36
C MET A 382 -14.52 13.31 5.51
N PRO A 383 -15.58 14.05 5.86
CA PRO A 383 -15.53 15.50 6.06
C PRO A 383 -14.55 15.92 7.17
N ASP A 384 -14.22 17.22 7.21
CA ASP A 384 -13.44 17.82 8.29
C ASP A 384 -14.07 17.51 9.66
N THR A 385 -13.24 17.05 10.61
CA THR A 385 -13.69 16.58 11.92
C THR A 385 -13.60 17.64 13.03
N ARG A 386 -13.24 18.88 12.73
CA ARG A 386 -13.16 19.95 13.75
C ARG A 386 -14.47 20.18 14.48
N ASN A 387 -15.60 20.00 13.80
CA ASN A 387 -16.95 20.09 14.34
C ASN A 387 -17.59 18.69 14.45
N SER A 388 -16.86 17.75 14.97
CA SER A 388 -17.31 16.37 15.15
C SER A 388 -17.30 15.97 16.62
N TRP A 389 -18.07 14.95 16.95
CA TRP A 389 -18.04 14.24 18.22
C TRP A 389 -17.91 12.75 17.95
N PHE A 390 -17.22 12.01 18.82
CA PHE A 390 -17.04 10.58 18.65
C PHE A 390 -17.10 9.82 19.95
N ASP A 391 -17.51 8.54 19.85
CA ASP A 391 -17.47 7.55 20.92
C ASP A 391 -16.99 6.21 20.33
N ARG A 392 -15.99 5.59 20.98
CA ARG A 392 -15.37 4.36 20.49
C ARG A 392 -16.18 3.10 20.77
N ASN A 393 -17.16 3.16 21.69
CA ASN A 393 -17.90 2.02 22.17
C ASN A 393 -19.29 1.87 21.54
N MET A 394 -19.78 2.89 20.84
CA MET A 394 -21.09 2.86 20.21
C MET A 394 -21.12 1.99 18.96
N THR A 395 -22.19 1.26 18.78
CA THR A 395 -22.53 0.60 17.50
C THR A 395 -23.05 1.63 16.49
N LEU A 396 -23.02 1.28 15.19
CA LEU A 396 -23.53 2.14 14.13
C LEU A 396 -25.02 2.52 14.31
N ARG A 397 -25.84 1.60 14.86
CA ARG A 397 -27.25 1.85 15.14
C ARG A 397 -27.46 2.83 16.29
N GLU A 398 -26.65 2.72 17.34
CA GLU A 398 -26.68 3.69 18.44
C GLU A 398 -26.21 5.06 17.97
N CYS A 399 -25.21 5.10 17.08
CA CYS A 399 -24.70 6.30 16.42
C CYS A 399 -25.80 7.02 15.62
N GLU A 400 -26.59 6.26 14.84
CA GLU A 400 -27.77 6.78 14.12
C GLU A 400 -28.79 7.40 15.08
N MET A 401 -29.13 6.67 16.14
CA MET A 401 -30.10 7.15 17.14
C MET A 401 -29.61 8.39 17.87
N GLU A 402 -28.32 8.47 18.17
CA GLU A 402 -27.72 9.65 18.82
C GLU A 402 -27.74 10.87 17.89
N CYS A 403 -27.43 10.68 16.61
CA CYS A 403 -27.54 11.75 15.62
C CYS A 403 -28.99 12.24 15.45
N LEU A 404 -29.98 11.35 15.50
CA LEU A 404 -31.41 11.74 15.40
C LEU A 404 -31.89 12.59 16.57
N LYS A 405 -31.37 12.38 17.78
CA LYS A 405 -31.72 13.15 18.97
C LYS A 405 -31.32 14.62 18.88
N ASN A 406 -30.27 14.92 18.13
CA ASN A 406 -29.74 16.26 17.99
C ASN A 406 -29.99 16.82 16.58
N CYS A 407 -30.80 17.87 16.45
CA CYS A 407 -31.12 18.50 15.16
C CYS A 407 -29.92 19.12 14.46
N SER A 408 -28.86 19.48 15.18
CA SER A 408 -27.62 19.98 14.59
C SER A 408 -26.76 18.85 13.97
N CYS A 409 -27.04 17.57 14.29
CA CYS A 409 -26.32 16.46 13.69
C CYS A 409 -26.72 16.29 12.23
N THR A 410 -25.74 16.40 11.35
CA THR A 410 -25.94 16.41 9.90
C THR A 410 -25.50 15.11 9.23
N ALA A 411 -24.57 14.37 9.85
CA ALA A 411 -24.08 13.10 9.32
C ALA A 411 -23.47 12.23 10.43
N TYR A 412 -23.40 10.93 10.16
CA TYR A 412 -22.67 9.98 11.01
C TYR A 412 -21.97 8.91 10.21
N THR A 413 -20.98 8.28 10.82
CA THR A 413 -20.31 7.08 10.31
C THR A 413 -19.74 6.25 11.48
N HIS A 414 -19.26 5.05 11.19
CA HIS A 414 -18.45 4.30 12.13
C HIS A 414 -16.98 4.71 12.07
N LEU A 415 -16.30 4.70 13.22
CA LEU A 415 -14.90 5.08 13.34
C LEU A 415 -13.97 4.05 12.75
N ASN A 416 -14.27 2.77 12.98
CA ASN A 416 -13.38 1.66 12.68
C ASN A 416 -13.81 0.98 11.37
N ILE A 417 -12.95 1.00 10.37
CA ILE A 417 -13.19 0.36 9.06
C ILE A 417 -12.71 -1.11 9.07
N GLY A 418 -11.92 -1.50 10.08
CA GLY A 418 -11.24 -2.79 10.17
C GLY A 418 -12.05 -3.98 10.68
N GLY A 419 -13.36 -3.84 10.88
CA GLY A 419 -14.29 -4.93 11.17
C GLY A 419 -14.09 -5.61 12.52
N GLY A 420 -14.98 -5.40 13.42
CA GLY A 420 -15.18 -6.05 14.71
C GLY A 420 -16.45 -5.52 15.32
N HIS A 421 -17.07 -6.27 16.22
CA HIS A 421 -18.34 -5.94 16.88
C HIS A 421 -18.24 -4.68 17.77
N GLY A 422 -18.08 -3.52 17.24
CA GLY A 422 -17.98 -2.27 17.97
C GLY A 422 -17.22 -1.27 17.13
N SER A 423 -17.90 -0.73 16.15
CA SER A 423 -17.22 0.09 15.16
C SER A 423 -16.94 1.51 15.62
N GLY A 424 -17.37 1.93 16.82
CA GLY A 424 -17.32 3.32 17.26
C GLY A 424 -18.23 4.24 16.43
N CYS A 425 -18.52 5.40 16.94
CA CYS A 425 -19.40 6.40 16.36
C CYS A 425 -18.65 7.69 16.09
N LEU A 426 -18.87 8.30 14.93
CA LEU A 426 -18.40 9.64 14.58
C LEU A 426 -19.58 10.44 14.04
N LEU A 427 -19.89 11.59 14.68
CA LEU A 427 -20.97 12.50 14.32
C LEU A 427 -20.41 13.82 13.82
N TRP A 428 -21.01 14.37 12.77
CA TRP A 428 -20.74 15.73 12.31
C TRP A 428 -21.91 16.64 12.59
N PHE A 429 -21.58 17.87 12.94
CA PHE A 429 -22.54 18.93 13.19
C PHE A 429 -22.34 20.05 12.16
N ASN A 430 -23.45 20.69 11.76
CA ASN A 430 -23.46 21.76 10.78
C ASN A 430 -23.04 21.30 9.36
N GLU A 431 -22.11 22.00 8.71
CA GLU A 431 -21.73 21.79 7.32
C GLU A 431 -20.66 20.70 7.18
N LEU A 432 -20.78 19.91 6.12
CA LEU A 432 -19.80 18.90 5.75
C LEU A 432 -18.79 19.54 4.78
N ILE A 433 -17.54 19.70 5.25
CA ILE A 433 -16.49 20.42 4.51
C ILE A 433 -15.44 19.41 4.00
N ASP A 434 -14.90 19.66 2.79
CA ASP A 434 -13.77 18.94 2.22
C ASP A 434 -14.06 17.46 1.95
N MET A 435 -15.19 17.18 1.29
CA MET A 435 -15.58 15.87 0.83
C MET A 435 -15.01 15.57 -0.56
N ARG A 436 -14.47 14.37 -0.76
CA ARG A 436 -13.95 13.92 -2.04
C ARG A 436 -14.50 12.53 -2.35
N LYS A 437 -15.00 12.35 -3.58
CA LYS A 437 -15.38 11.04 -4.09
C LYS A 437 -14.11 10.23 -4.41
N LEU A 438 -14.01 9.02 -3.85
CA LEU A 438 -12.90 8.11 -4.10
C LEU A 438 -13.25 7.19 -5.28
N SER A 439 -12.25 6.85 -6.09
CA SER A 439 -12.39 5.96 -7.25
C SER A 439 -12.50 4.49 -6.86
N GLU A 440 -11.83 4.11 -5.78
CA GLU A 440 -11.76 2.76 -5.25
C GLU A 440 -12.36 2.73 -3.84
N ASP A 441 -12.11 1.68 -3.08
CA ASP A 441 -12.65 1.47 -1.74
C ASP A 441 -12.51 2.69 -0.83
N GLY A 442 -13.53 2.92 -0.03
CA GLY A 442 -13.57 4.04 0.90
C GLY A 442 -14.74 3.91 1.86
N PRO A 443 -14.70 4.66 2.98
CA PRO A 443 -15.70 4.57 4.00
C PRO A 443 -17.08 5.07 3.53
N ASP A 444 -18.10 4.59 4.21
CA ASP A 444 -19.48 5.02 4.05
C ASP A 444 -19.81 6.16 5.03
N ILE A 445 -20.54 7.16 4.58
CA ILE A 445 -21.10 8.22 5.42
C ILE A 445 -22.62 8.26 5.25
N TYR A 446 -23.33 8.45 6.35
CA TYR A 446 -24.78 8.54 6.41
C TYR A 446 -25.16 9.98 6.66
N ILE A 447 -25.77 10.65 5.67
CA ILE A 447 -26.12 12.07 5.71
C ILE A 447 -27.61 12.21 5.95
N ARG A 448 -27.98 13.05 6.94
CA ARG A 448 -29.35 13.31 7.34
C ARG A 448 -30.14 14.01 6.25
N MET A 449 -31.31 13.47 5.91
CA MET A 449 -32.24 13.96 4.90
C MET A 449 -33.66 14.08 5.45
N ALA A 450 -34.43 15.02 4.89
CA ALA A 450 -35.85 15.10 5.16
C ALA A 450 -36.58 13.84 4.69
N SER A 451 -37.62 13.42 5.41
CA SER A 451 -38.40 12.19 5.10
C SER A 451 -38.93 12.16 3.65
N SER A 452 -39.27 13.29 3.08
CA SER A 452 -39.71 13.40 1.68
C SER A 452 -38.65 13.00 0.65
N GLU A 453 -37.36 13.11 0.97
CA GLU A 453 -36.25 12.76 0.07
C GLU A 453 -35.86 11.27 0.19
N LEU A 454 -36.38 10.55 1.18
CA LEU A 454 -36.11 9.14 1.44
C LEU A 454 -37.11 8.20 0.72
N VAL A 455 -38.24 8.73 0.24
CA VAL A 455 -39.36 7.95 -0.33
C VAL A 455 -39.18 7.65 -1.82
N THR A 456 -38.02 7.20 -2.30
CA THR A 456 -37.85 6.85 -3.72
C THR A 456 -37.32 5.44 -4.00
N ALA A 457 -37.46 4.50 -3.06
CA ALA A 457 -36.99 3.12 -3.32
C ALA A 457 -37.81 2.01 -2.66
N THR A 458 -39.16 2.13 -2.58
CA THR A 458 -39.98 0.95 -2.33
C THR A 458 -41.43 1.27 -2.67
N CYS A 459 -41.92 0.84 -3.83
CA CYS A 459 -43.26 0.35 -4.04
C CYS A 459 -43.48 -0.11 -5.51
N TYR A 460 -42.95 -1.27 -5.84
CA TYR A 460 -43.61 -2.13 -6.80
C TYR A 460 -44.24 -3.28 -5.97
N GLY A 461 -45.56 -3.18 -5.78
CA GLY A 461 -46.34 -4.28 -5.24
C GLY A 461 -47.08 -4.02 -3.92
N CYS A 462 -48.21 -3.31 -3.97
CA CYS A 462 -49.37 -3.57 -3.11
C CYS A 462 -50.62 -3.04 -3.76
N TYR A 463 -51.46 -3.96 -4.23
CA TYR A 463 -52.85 -3.72 -4.62
C TYR A 463 -53.72 -3.62 -3.38
N GLY A 464 -54.66 -2.68 -3.39
CA GLY A 464 -55.92 -2.82 -2.70
C GLY A 464 -56.35 -1.71 -1.74
N GLY A 465 -57.41 -0.98 -2.05
CA GLY A 465 -58.15 -0.19 -1.11
C GLY A 465 -58.77 1.12 -1.68
N GLN A 466 -60.05 1.07 -2.05
CA GLN A 466 -60.88 2.11 -2.59
C GLN A 466 -61.11 3.29 -1.66
N ALA A 467 -61.16 4.51 -2.18
CA ALA A 467 -62.16 5.54 -1.89
C ALA A 467 -62.20 6.54 -3.03
N GLY A 468 -63.37 6.66 -3.65
CA GLY A 468 -63.61 7.55 -4.80
C GLY A 468 -63.93 8.99 -4.43
N HIS A 469 -63.61 9.88 -5.36
CA HIS A 469 -64.47 11.02 -5.65
C HIS A 469 -64.23 11.55 -7.07
N ASN A 470 -65.32 11.93 -7.69
CA ASN A 470 -65.54 12.33 -9.07
C ASN A 470 -64.63 13.44 -9.61
N TRP A 471 -63.98 13.15 -10.75
CA TRP A 471 -63.45 14.18 -11.64
C TRP A 471 -63.46 13.71 -13.10
N LYS A 472 -64.64 13.69 -13.69
CA LYS A 472 -64.84 13.14 -15.04
C LYS A 472 -65.01 14.15 -16.18
N ALA A 473 -64.76 15.45 -15.95
CA ALA A 473 -64.98 16.43 -17.05
C ALA A 473 -63.70 17.09 -17.64
N GLY A 474 -62.60 17.20 -16.88
CA GLY A 474 -61.35 17.85 -17.38
C GLY A 474 -60.38 16.98 -18.16
N LYS A 475 -60.41 15.61 -17.97
CA LYS A 475 -59.44 14.69 -18.52
C LYS A 475 -59.57 14.39 -20.02
N ARG A 476 -60.77 14.62 -20.66
CA ARG A 476 -60.93 14.37 -22.10
C ARG A 476 -60.31 15.45 -23.00
N ILE A 477 -60.32 16.69 -22.60
CA ILE A 477 -59.72 17.79 -23.40
C ILE A 477 -58.19 17.74 -23.31
N VAL A 478 -57.64 17.45 -22.13
CA VAL A 478 -56.18 17.32 -21.95
C VAL A 478 -55.61 16.06 -22.66
N ALA A 479 -56.36 14.96 -22.65
CA ALA A 479 -55.95 13.75 -23.38
C ALA A 479 -55.93 13.94 -24.90
N ILE A 480 -56.90 14.66 -25.47
CA ILE A 480 -56.94 14.94 -26.91
C ILE A 480 -55.84 15.92 -27.32
N SER A 481 -55.53 16.93 -26.51
CA SER A 481 -54.42 17.85 -26.80
C SER A 481 -53.06 17.20 -26.69
N VAL A 482 -52.84 16.27 -25.72
CA VAL A 482 -51.57 15.51 -25.58
C VAL A 482 -51.40 14.54 -26.74
N ILE A 483 -52.49 13.91 -27.22
CA ILE A 483 -52.40 12.99 -28.37
C ILE A 483 -52.09 13.76 -29.65
N LEU A 484 -52.74 14.91 -29.88
CA LEU A 484 -52.50 15.75 -31.06
C LEU A 484 -51.09 16.37 -31.05
N THR A 485 -50.58 16.83 -29.91
CA THR A 485 -49.22 17.35 -29.82
C THR A 485 -48.16 16.23 -29.89
N GLY A 486 -48.46 15.06 -29.34
CA GLY A 486 -47.58 13.87 -29.43
C GLY A 486 -47.45 13.37 -30.89
N THR A 487 -48.56 13.29 -31.63
CA THR A 487 -48.54 12.89 -33.07
C THR A 487 -47.86 13.95 -33.96
N LEU A 488 -47.99 15.22 -33.66
CA LEU A 488 -47.32 16.32 -34.38
C LEU A 488 -45.80 16.27 -34.16
N ILE A 489 -45.37 16.06 -32.91
CA ILE A 489 -43.94 15.90 -32.56
C ILE A 489 -43.34 14.63 -33.19
N LEU A 490 -44.10 13.52 -33.20
CA LEU A 490 -43.68 12.29 -33.86
C LEU A 490 -43.55 12.46 -35.38
N ALA A 491 -44.54 13.14 -36.02
CA ALA A 491 -44.52 13.44 -37.45
C ALA A 491 -43.36 14.39 -37.83
N LEU A 492 -43.12 15.43 -37.01
CA LEU A 492 -41.96 16.32 -37.15
C LEU A 492 -40.63 15.56 -36.93
N GLY A 493 -40.57 14.67 -35.93
CA GLY A 493 -39.41 13.84 -35.67
C GLY A 493 -39.09 12.86 -36.82
N ILE A 494 -40.14 12.26 -37.38
CA ILE A 494 -40.01 11.37 -38.58
C ILE A 494 -39.63 12.20 -39.80
N SER A 495 -40.22 13.36 -40.02
CA SER A 495 -39.87 14.24 -41.14
C SER A 495 -38.45 14.77 -41.04
N LEU A 496 -37.97 15.16 -39.81
CA LEU A 496 -36.60 15.56 -39.56
C LEU A 496 -35.61 14.38 -39.70
N TYR A 497 -36.05 13.18 -39.28
CA TYR A 497 -35.25 11.98 -39.44
C TYR A 497 -35.09 11.60 -40.92
N ILE A 498 -36.20 11.67 -41.74
CA ILE A 498 -36.17 11.42 -43.18
C ILE A 498 -35.37 12.51 -43.88
N TRP A 499 -35.54 13.78 -43.49
CA TRP A 499 -34.77 14.89 -44.02
C TRP A 499 -33.30 14.78 -43.70
N LYS A 500 -32.95 14.45 -42.43
CA LYS A 500 -31.59 14.19 -41.99
C LYS A 500 -30.97 12.96 -42.71
N LYS A 501 -31.75 11.92 -42.95
CA LYS A 501 -31.31 10.73 -43.70
C LYS A 501 -31.10 11.02 -45.19
N LYS A 502 -31.88 11.99 -45.75
CA LYS A 502 -31.81 12.33 -47.20
C LYS A 502 -30.75 13.39 -47.52
N TRP A 503 -30.31 14.15 -46.47
CA TRP A 503 -29.32 15.23 -46.57
C TRP A 503 -28.02 14.97 -45.83
N GLN A 504 -27.76 13.76 -45.33
CA GLN A 504 -26.44 13.39 -44.84
C GLN A 504 -25.51 13.16 -46.01
N PRO A 505 -24.53 14.05 -46.27
CA PRO A 505 -23.46 13.71 -47.18
C PRO A 505 -22.67 12.56 -46.54
N LYS A 506 -22.17 11.65 -47.34
CA LYS A 506 -21.36 10.47 -47.03
C LYS A 506 -20.04 10.80 -46.27
N ARG A 507 -20.07 11.63 -45.24
CA ARG A 507 -18.88 12.07 -44.50
C ARG A 507 -18.72 11.50 -43.09
N GLU A 508 -19.80 10.96 -42.48
CA GLU A 508 -19.69 10.35 -41.13
C GLU A 508 -19.15 8.91 -41.12
N GLY A 509 -19.15 8.22 -42.24
CA GLY A 509 -18.52 6.92 -42.38
C GLY A 509 -17.01 6.94 -42.35
N ARG A 510 -16.35 8.10 -42.48
CA ARG A 510 -14.88 8.22 -42.55
C ARG A 510 -14.20 8.50 -41.21
N ILE A 511 -14.90 9.08 -40.25
CA ILE A 511 -14.28 9.41 -38.93
C ILE A 511 -14.40 8.22 -37.95
N ARG A 512 -15.48 7.44 -38.03
CA ARG A 512 -15.59 6.20 -37.24
C ARG A 512 -14.71 5.05 -37.77
N HIS A 513 -14.42 5.05 -39.07
CA HIS A 513 -13.43 4.11 -39.66
C HIS A 513 -11.99 4.49 -39.32
N HIS A 514 -11.67 5.76 -39.07
CA HIS A 514 -10.31 6.19 -38.80
C HIS A 514 -9.79 5.77 -37.42
N LEU A 515 -10.64 5.65 -36.36
CA LEU A 515 -10.21 5.10 -35.09
C LEU A 515 -10.01 3.56 -35.17
N GLY A 516 -10.88 2.87 -35.88
CA GLY A 516 -10.72 1.43 -36.17
C GLY A 516 -9.54 1.14 -37.09
N GLU A 517 -9.34 1.98 -38.13
CA GLU A 517 -8.23 1.83 -39.08
C GLU A 517 -6.86 2.23 -38.51
N THR A 518 -6.80 3.14 -37.54
CA THR A 518 -5.53 3.47 -36.85
C THR A 518 -5.10 2.31 -35.95
N TYR A 519 -6.04 1.68 -35.23
CA TYR A 519 -5.78 0.45 -34.48
C TYR A 519 -5.44 -0.73 -35.38
N TYR A 520 -6.14 -0.86 -36.52
CA TYR A 520 -5.85 -1.88 -37.53
C TYR A 520 -4.51 -1.68 -38.20
N LYS A 521 -4.05 -0.41 -38.38
CA LYS A 521 -2.72 -0.10 -38.94
C LYS A 521 -1.61 -0.31 -37.90
N GLU A 522 -1.82 0.01 -36.62
CA GLU A 522 -0.85 -0.30 -35.56
C GLU A 522 -0.75 -1.82 -35.34
N ALA A 523 -1.87 -2.54 -35.28
CA ALA A 523 -1.88 -4.00 -35.21
C ALA A 523 -1.29 -4.67 -36.47
N LYS A 524 -1.49 -4.11 -37.63
CA LYS A 524 -0.95 -4.63 -38.91
C LYS A 524 0.54 -4.36 -39.10
N ASN A 525 1.09 -3.31 -38.46
CA ASN A 525 2.52 -3.04 -38.44
C ASN A 525 3.32 -3.95 -37.51
N GLU A 526 2.64 -4.75 -36.64
CA GLU A 526 3.28 -5.65 -35.68
C GLU A 526 3.09 -7.15 -35.98
N ASP A 527 2.69 -7.58 -37.17
CA ASP A 527 2.47 -9.01 -37.54
C ASP A 527 1.59 -9.79 -36.56
N ILE A 528 0.52 -9.20 -36.04
CA ILE A 528 -0.43 -9.88 -35.14
C ILE A 528 -1.51 -10.55 -35.96
N GLU A 529 -1.39 -11.86 -36.21
CA GLU A 529 -2.36 -12.70 -36.88
C GLU A 529 -3.45 -13.23 -35.94
N LEU A 530 -4.19 -12.37 -35.24
CA LEU A 530 -5.35 -12.79 -34.44
C LEU A 530 -6.65 -12.47 -35.14
N PRO A 531 -7.63 -13.41 -35.18
CA PRO A 531 -8.96 -13.21 -35.75
C PRO A 531 -9.71 -12.06 -35.05
N LEU A 532 -10.23 -11.13 -35.85
CA LEU A 532 -11.19 -10.12 -35.42
C LEU A 532 -12.62 -10.68 -35.57
N PHE A 533 -13.32 -10.86 -34.44
CA PHE A 533 -14.69 -11.31 -34.41
C PHE A 533 -15.68 -10.15 -34.56
N HIS A 534 -16.78 -10.36 -35.29
CA HIS A 534 -17.89 -9.43 -35.29
C HIS A 534 -18.63 -9.48 -33.95
N PHE A 535 -19.03 -8.33 -33.42
CA PHE A 535 -19.78 -8.25 -32.18
C PHE A 535 -21.07 -9.09 -32.20
N SER A 536 -21.80 -9.06 -33.33
CA SER A 536 -23.01 -9.86 -33.49
C SER A 536 -22.76 -11.37 -33.37
N THR A 537 -21.60 -11.85 -33.81
CA THR A 537 -21.21 -13.27 -33.67
C THR A 537 -21.02 -13.62 -32.21
N ILE A 538 -20.32 -12.76 -31.45
CA ILE A 538 -20.06 -12.98 -30.02
C ILE A 538 -21.34 -12.83 -29.21
N THR A 539 -22.19 -11.83 -29.53
CA THR A 539 -23.50 -11.65 -28.88
C THR A 539 -24.38 -12.89 -29.07
N LYS A 540 -24.42 -13.47 -30.30
CA LYS A 540 -25.15 -14.72 -30.56
C LYS A 540 -24.52 -15.89 -29.79
N ALA A 541 -23.20 -16.04 -29.81
CA ALA A 541 -22.48 -17.13 -29.14
C ALA A 541 -22.70 -17.14 -27.63
N THR A 542 -22.88 -15.95 -26.99
CA THR A 542 -23.07 -15.78 -25.54
C THR A 542 -24.55 -15.63 -25.14
N GLU A 543 -25.49 -15.83 -26.06
CA GLU A 543 -26.92 -15.61 -25.84
C GLU A 543 -27.22 -14.19 -25.31
N ASN A 544 -26.63 -13.19 -25.97
CA ASN A 544 -26.71 -11.78 -25.57
C ASN A 544 -26.15 -11.51 -24.18
N PHE A 545 -25.02 -12.15 -23.84
CA PHE A 545 -24.37 -12.07 -22.52
C PHE A 545 -25.34 -12.44 -21.39
N ALA A 546 -26.12 -13.51 -21.58
CA ALA A 546 -27.09 -13.98 -20.63
C ALA A 546 -26.42 -14.27 -19.26
N ILE A 547 -27.12 -13.92 -18.17
CA ILE A 547 -26.63 -14.10 -16.79
C ILE A 547 -26.28 -15.56 -16.48
N ASN A 548 -27.01 -16.52 -17.08
CA ASN A 548 -26.75 -17.95 -16.90
C ASN A 548 -25.43 -18.41 -17.54
N ASN A 549 -24.93 -17.64 -18.50
CA ASN A 549 -23.64 -17.89 -19.17
C ASN A 549 -22.48 -17.14 -18.50
N LYS A 550 -22.73 -16.37 -17.43
CA LYS A 550 -21.69 -15.65 -16.70
C LYS A 550 -20.84 -16.61 -15.89
N LEU A 551 -19.54 -16.70 -16.23
CA LEU A 551 -18.55 -17.55 -15.56
C LEU A 551 -17.99 -16.90 -14.30
N GLY A 552 -17.88 -15.57 -14.29
CA GLY A 552 -17.36 -14.79 -13.19
C GLY A 552 -17.26 -13.31 -13.54
N GLU A 553 -16.90 -12.48 -12.56
CA GLU A 553 -16.62 -11.06 -12.74
C GLU A 553 -15.38 -10.71 -11.91
N GLY A 554 -14.37 -10.13 -12.52
CA GLY A 554 -13.15 -9.64 -11.89
C GLY A 554 -13.04 -8.12 -11.98
N GLY A 555 -11.94 -7.56 -11.48
CA GLY A 555 -11.63 -6.12 -11.56
C GLY A 555 -11.59 -5.56 -12.99
N PHE A 556 -11.47 -6.43 -13.98
CA PHE A 556 -11.35 -6.10 -15.41
C PHE A 556 -12.66 -6.28 -16.19
N GLY A 557 -13.72 -6.77 -15.55
CA GLY A 557 -15.04 -6.97 -16.13
C GLY A 557 -15.53 -8.41 -16.09
N PRO A 558 -16.80 -8.64 -16.52
CA PRO A 558 -17.41 -9.95 -16.51
C PRO A 558 -16.89 -10.86 -17.63
N VAL A 559 -16.87 -12.18 -17.36
CA VAL A 559 -16.51 -13.23 -18.31
C VAL A 559 -17.73 -14.13 -18.55
N TYR A 560 -18.02 -14.40 -19.82
CA TYR A 560 -19.19 -15.21 -20.23
C TYR A 560 -18.75 -16.45 -21.01
N LYS A 561 -19.42 -17.57 -20.76
CA LYS A 561 -19.35 -18.75 -21.62
C LYS A 561 -20.07 -18.46 -22.92
N GLY A 562 -19.54 -18.95 -24.05
CA GLY A 562 -20.18 -18.87 -25.34
C GLY A 562 -19.92 -20.14 -26.16
N ARG A 563 -20.71 -20.33 -27.24
CA ARG A 563 -20.53 -21.39 -28.22
C ARG A 563 -20.60 -20.82 -29.62
N LEU A 564 -19.51 -20.90 -30.37
CA LEU A 564 -19.47 -20.49 -31.76
C LEU A 564 -20.28 -21.43 -32.66
N GLU A 565 -20.69 -20.98 -33.87
CA GLU A 565 -21.49 -21.74 -34.82
C GLU A 565 -20.85 -23.09 -35.21
N GLY A 566 -19.52 -23.23 -35.13
CA GLY A 566 -18.78 -24.47 -35.31
C GLY A 566 -18.81 -25.42 -34.12
N GLY A 567 -19.58 -25.13 -33.04
CA GLY A 567 -19.66 -25.95 -31.83
C GLY A 567 -18.52 -25.69 -30.82
N GLN A 568 -17.54 -24.88 -31.15
CA GLN A 568 -16.41 -24.54 -30.27
C GLN A 568 -16.89 -23.75 -29.06
N GLU A 569 -16.59 -24.23 -27.84
CA GLU A 569 -16.82 -23.50 -26.61
C GLU A 569 -15.74 -22.42 -26.39
N ILE A 570 -16.16 -21.24 -25.97
CA ILE A 570 -15.32 -20.07 -25.77
C ILE A 570 -15.63 -19.41 -24.41
N ALA A 571 -14.66 -18.65 -23.89
CA ALA A 571 -14.83 -17.73 -22.79
C ALA A 571 -14.62 -16.28 -23.30
N VAL A 572 -15.58 -15.41 -23.05
CA VAL A 572 -15.59 -14.03 -23.55
C VAL A 572 -15.46 -13.06 -22.37
N LYS A 573 -14.31 -12.36 -22.28
CA LYS A 573 -14.06 -11.32 -21.29
C LYS A 573 -14.49 -9.97 -21.86
N LEU A 574 -15.50 -9.35 -21.23
CA LEU A 574 -15.99 -8.03 -21.60
C LEU A 574 -15.31 -6.97 -20.75
N LEU A 575 -14.49 -6.13 -21.35
CA LEU A 575 -13.69 -5.15 -20.61
C LEU A 575 -14.51 -3.90 -20.24
N SER A 576 -14.27 -3.37 -19.04
CA SER A 576 -14.98 -2.21 -18.50
C SER A 576 -14.80 -0.97 -19.38
N LYS A 577 -15.89 -0.31 -19.76
CA LYS A 577 -15.92 0.88 -20.63
C LYS A 577 -15.33 2.13 -20.00
N ASN A 578 -15.32 2.23 -18.68
CA ASN A 578 -15.12 3.49 -17.96
C ASN A 578 -13.70 3.69 -17.44
N SER A 579 -12.74 2.79 -17.72
CA SER A 579 -11.39 2.93 -17.22
C SER A 579 -10.37 3.05 -18.35
N LYS A 580 -9.55 4.10 -18.31
CA LYS A 580 -8.34 4.22 -19.15
C LYS A 580 -7.43 2.98 -18.98
N GLN A 581 -7.48 2.37 -17.81
CA GLN A 581 -6.79 1.14 -17.45
C GLN A 581 -7.27 -0.05 -18.28
N GLY A 582 -8.57 -0.22 -18.52
CA GLY A 582 -9.12 -1.31 -19.35
C GLY A 582 -8.64 -1.27 -20.80
N VAL A 583 -8.35 -0.07 -21.33
CA VAL A 583 -7.78 0.07 -22.70
C VAL A 583 -6.32 -0.39 -22.74
N ASP A 584 -5.54 -0.02 -21.72
CA ASP A 584 -4.13 -0.40 -21.64
C ASP A 584 -3.98 -1.91 -21.39
N GLU A 585 -4.87 -2.49 -20.57
CA GLU A 585 -4.93 -3.94 -20.31
C GLU A 585 -5.33 -4.73 -21.55
N PHE A 586 -6.34 -4.27 -22.29
CA PHE A 586 -6.72 -4.88 -23.57
C PHE A 586 -5.53 -4.92 -24.53
N LYS A 587 -4.80 -3.79 -24.68
CA LYS A 587 -3.61 -3.72 -25.53
C LYS A 587 -2.54 -4.69 -25.06
N ASN A 588 -2.22 -4.65 -23.76
CA ASN A 588 -1.21 -5.53 -23.19
C ASN A 588 -1.57 -7.00 -23.40
N GLU A 589 -2.81 -7.38 -23.16
CA GLU A 589 -3.26 -8.76 -23.27
C GLU A 589 -3.20 -9.25 -24.72
N VAL A 590 -3.66 -8.44 -25.69
CA VAL A 590 -3.55 -8.76 -27.11
C VAL A 590 -2.08 -8.85 -27.57
N ILE A 591 -1.24 -7.87 -27.21
CA ILE A 591 0.17 -7.83 -27.64
C ILE A 591 0.98 -8.96 -27.01
N CYS A 592 0.77 -9.22 -25.71
CA CYS A 592 1.55 -10.24 -25.01
C CYS A 592 1.14 -11.67 -25.41
N ILE A 593 -0.18 -11.98 -25.40
CA ILE A 593 -0.64 -13.36 -25.52
C ILE A 593 -0.80 -13.82 -26.99
N ALA A 594 -1.01 -12.87 -27.94
CA ALA A 594 -1.19 -13.19 -29.35
C ALA A 594 -0.02 -13.96 -29.97
N LYS A 595 1.19 -13.70 -29.46
CA LYS A 595 2.45 -14.30 -29.97
C LYS A 595 2.85 -15.55 -29.20
N LEU A 596 2.07 -15.95 -28.16
CA LEU A 596 2.40 -17.06 -27.28
C LEU A 596 1.58 -18.31 -27.57
N GLN A 597 2.26 -19.42 -27.72
CA GLN A 597 1.63 -20.73 -27.87
C GLN A 597 2.34 -21.74 -26.97
N HIS A 598 1.70 -22.09 -25.86
CA HIS A 598 2.22 -23.10 -24.95
C HIS A 598 1.07 -23.83 -24.27
N ARG A 599 1.21 -25.14 -24.01
CA ARG A 599 0.15 -25.98 -23.41
C ARG A 599 -0.28 -25.54 -22.01
N ASN A 600 0.59 -24.86 -21.27
CA ASN A 600 0.31 -24.32 -19.93
C ASN A 600 0.01 -22.82 -19.93
N LEU A 601 -0.39 -22.24 -21.06
CA LEU A 601 -0.91 -20.88 -21.18
C LEU A 601 -2.31 -20.94 -21.80
N VAL A 602 -3.21 -20.06 -21.36
CA VAL A 602 -4.55 -19.93 -21.95
C VAL A 602 -4.42 -19.35 -23.36
N LYS A 603 -5.10 -19.99 -24.34
CA LYS A 603 -5.06 -19.54 -25.74
C LYS A 603 -6.06 -18.42 -25.98
N LEU A 604 -5.58 -17.28 -26.49
CA LEU A 604 -6.42 -16.23 -27.03
C LEU A 604 -6.83 -16.61 -28.45
N LEU A 605 -8.12 -16.76 -28.70
CA LEU A 605 -8.69 -17.16 -30.01
C LEU A 605 -8.91 -15.97 -30.92
N GLY A 606 -9.08 -14.76 -30.33
CA GLY A 606 -9.29 -13.53 -31.07
C GLY A 606 -9.83 -12.43 -30.19
N TYR A 607 -10.21 -11.33 -30.82
CA TYR A 607 -10.74 -10.16 -30.13
C TYR A 607 -11.88 -9.51 -30.92
N CYS A 608 -12.67 -8.65 -30.24
CA CYS A 608 -13.72 -7.87 -30.87
C CYS A 608 -13.63 -6.41 -30.40
N ILE A 609 -13.71 -5.48 -31.35
CA ILE A 609 -13.79 -4.04 -31.09
C ILE A 609 -14.99 -3.50 -31.87
N GLN A 610 -15.98 -2.95 -31.15
CA GLN A 610 -17.12 -2.29 -31.76
C GLN A 610 -17.54 -1.05 -30.96
N GLY A 611 -17.23 0.14 -31.49
CA GLY A 611 -17.44 1.39 -30.78
C GLY A 611 -16.53 1.46 -29.55
N GLU A 612 -17.13 1.51 -28.38
CA GLU A 612 -16.41 1.52 -27.08
C GLU A 612 -16.28 0.11 -26.48
N GLU A 613 -16.96 -0.89 -27.05
CA GLU A 613 -16.89 -2.27 -26.57
C GLU A 613 -15.58 -2.94 -26.99
N ARG A 614 -14.93 -3.60 -26.04
CA ARG A 614 -13.71 -4.39 -26.21
C ARG A 614 -13.88 -5.73 -25.56
N LEU A 615 -13.74 -6.79 -26.34
CA LEU A 615 -13.90 -8.17 -25.90
C LEU A 615 -12.67 -8.99 -26.28
N LEU A 616 -12.26 -9.84 -25.35
CA LEU A 616 -11.23 -10.84 -25.59
C LEU A 616 -11.90 -12.23 -25.60
N ILE A 617 -11.56 -13.04 -26.59
CA ILE A 617 -12.17 -14.35 -26.80
C ILE A 617 -11.12 -15.43 -26.56
N TYR A 618 -11.31 -16.25 -25.53
CA TYR A 618 -10.39 -17.31 -25.11
C TYR A 618 -10.99 -18.70 -25.32
N GLU A 619 -10.14 -19.73 -25.28
CA GLU A 619 -10.58 -21.10 -25.07
C GLU A 619 -11.29 -21.23 -23.71
N TYR A 620 -12.34 -22.08 -23.66
CA TYR A 620 -13.12 -22.27 -22.44
C TYR A 620 -12.45 -23.28 -21.50
N MET A 621 -12.35 -22.93 -20.21
CA MET A 621 -11.79 -23.76 -19.16
C MET A 621 -12.90 -24.30 -18.24
N PRO A 622 -13.27 -25.59 -18.35
CA PRO A 622 -14.42 -26.14 -17.64
C PRO A 622 -14.21 -26.24 -16.12
N ASN A 623 -12.97 -26.46 -15.68
CA ASN A 623 -12.64 -26.66 -14.27
C ASN A 623 -12.30 -25.35 -13.54
N LYS A 624 -12.67 -24.17 -14.11
CA LYS A 624 -12.46 -22.86 -13.45
C LYS A 624 -11.00 -22.60 -13.08
N ASN A 625 -10.77 -21.99 -11.91
CA ASN A 625 -9.44 -21.65 -11.43
C ASN A 625 -8.99 -22.55 -10.27
N LEU A 626 -7.70 -22.57 -9.99
CA LEU A 626 -7.06 -23.38 -8.96
C LEU A 626 -7.54 -23.02 -7.54
N ASP A 627 -7.80 -21.72 -7.25
CA ASP A 627 -8.30 -21.24 -5.96
C ASP A 627 -9.62 -21.91 -5.56
N SER A 628 -10.51 -22.19 -6.54
CA SER A 628 -11.81 -22.81 -6.30
C SER A 628 -11.70 -24.25 -5.80
N PHE A 629 -10.55 -24.90 -5.98
CA PHE A 629 -10.31 -26.25 -5.48
C PHE A 629 -9.51 -26.26 -4.18
N ILE A 630 -8.46 -25.44 -4.07
CA ILE A 630 -7.59 -25.44 -2.89
C ILE A 630 -8.34 -24.87 -1.68
N PHE A 631 -9.15 -23.83 -1.89
CA PHE A 631 -9.79 -23.06 -0.83
C PHE A 631 -11.32 -23.23 -0.82
N ALA A 632 -11.85 -24.33 -1.38
CA ALA A 632 -13.28 -24.65 -1.32
C ALA A 632 -13.76 -24.69 0.14
N MET A 633 -14.92 -24.10 0.42
CA MET A 633 -15.52 -24.16 1.76
C MET A 633 -15.92 -25.61 2.14
N ASP A 634 -16.07 -25.87 3.44
CA ASP A 634 -16.32 -27.22 3.98
C ASP A 634 -17.60 -27.88 3.48
N GLU A 635 -18.53 -27.12 2.90
CA GLU A 635 -19.77 -27.62 2.32
C GLU A 635 -19.56 -28.33 0.95
N ASP A 636 -18.40 -28.11 0.28
CA ASP A 636 -18.07 -28.68 -1.05
C ASP A 636 -16.88 -29.66 -0.99
N GLN A 637 -16.93 -30.58 0.00
CA GLN A 637 -15.87 -31.61 0.19
C GLN A 637 -15.60 -32.43 -1.07
N SER A 638 -16.57 -32.57 -1.97
CA SER A 638 -16.41 -33.30 -3.23
C SER A 638 -15.38 -32.65 -4.17
N GLN A 639 -15.24 -31.31 -4.18
CA GLN A 639 -14.27 -30.61 -5.02
C GLN A 639 -12.84 -30.68 -4.45
N LYS A 640 -12.70 -30.63 -3.11
CA LYS A 640 -11.40 -30.82 -2.45
C LYS A 640 -10.81 -32.22 -2.67
N MET A 641 -11.65 -33.25 -2.73
CA MET A 641 -11.24 -34.64 -2.98
C MET A 641 -10.69 -34.87 -4.40
N LEU A 642 -10.99 -33.97 -5.37
CA LEU A 642 -10.46 -34.06 -6.73
C LEU A 642 -9.00 -33.61 -6.85
N LEU A 643 -8.41 -32.95 -5.84
CA LEU A 643 -7.03 -32.45 -5.83
C LEU A 643 -6.16 -33.29 -4.90
N ASP A 644 -5.95 -34.56 -5.28
CA ASP A 644 -4.95 -35.42 -4.67
C ASP A 644 -3.51 -34.90 -4.91
N TRP A 645 -2.54 -35.47 -4.23
CA TRP A 645 -1.16 -35.01 -4.38
C TRP A 645 -0.61 -35.15 -5.80
N PRO A 646 -0.77 -36.26 -6.53
CA PRO A 646 -0.33 -36.37 -7.92
C PRO A 646 -0.88 -35.23 -8.81
N THR A 647 -2.14 -34.87 -8.64
CA THR A 647 -2.77 -33.77 -9.40
C THR A 647 -2.18 -32.41 -8.98
N ARG A 648 -2.00 -32.15 -7.68
CA ARG A 648 -1.34 -30.91 -7.20
C ARG A 648 0.09 -30.79 -7.73
N PHE A 649 0.84 -31.87 -7.70
CA PHE A 649 2.23 -31.91 -8.22
C PHE A 649 2.27 -31.71 -9.74
N HIS A 650 1.31 -32.31 -10.47
CA HIS A 650 1.15 -32.08 -11.90
C HIS A 650 0.87 -30.60 -12.21
N ILE A 651 -0.01 -29.95 -11.43
CA ILE A 651 -0.35 -28.53 -11.57
C ILE A 651 0.90 -27.66 -11.29
N ILE A 652 1.63 -27.89 -10.20
CA ILE A 652 2.87 -27.16 -9.89
C ILE A 652 3.88 -27.27 -11.05
N ASN A 653 4.08 -28.48 -11.58
CA ASN A 653 4.99 -28.71 -12.71
C ASN A 653 4.51 -28.03 -13.99
N GLY A 654 3.22 -28.03 -14.26
CA GLY A 654 2.67 -27.35 -15.43
C GLY A 654 2.86 -25.83 -15.37
N ILE A 655 2.59 -25.21 -14.21
CA ILE A 655 2.82 -23.77 -13.98
C ILE A 655 4.29 -23.43 -14.18
N SER A 656 5.22 -24.22 -13.59
CA SER A 656 6.66 -23.98 -13.72
C SER A 656 7.13 -23.99 -15.18
N ARG A 657 6.61 -24.90 -16.01
CA ARG A 657 6.89 -24.94 -17.45
C ARG A 657 6.29 -23.76 -18.22
N GLY A 658 5.08 -23.34 -17.86
CA GLY A 658 4.46 -22.14 -18.42
C GLY A 658 5.29 -20.88 -18.13
N LEU A 659 5.78 -20.73 -16.89
CA LEU A 659 6.66 -19.61 -16.50
C LEU A 659 8.04 -19.69 -17.16
N LEU A 660 8.64 -20.90 -17.28
CA LEU A 660 9.89 -21.06 -17.99
C LEU A 660 9.76 -20.60 -19.45
N TYR A 661 8.66 -20.96 -20.11
CA TYR A 661 8.38 -20.52 -21.46
C TYR A 661 8.27 -18.98 -21.56
N LEU A 662 7.58 -18.34 -20.63
CA LEU A 662 7.45 -16.87 -20.61
C LEU A 662 8.80 -16.16 -20.37
N HIS A 663 9.65 -16.71 -19.50
CA HIS A 663 10.88 -16.07 -19.06
C HIS A 663 12.07 -16.31 -20.02
N GLN A 664 12.08 -17.45 -20.75
CA GLN A 664 13.26 -17.88 -21.53
C GLN A 664 12.93 -18.39 -22.93
N ASP A 665 11.92 -19.27 -23.09
CA ASP A 665 11.74 -20.02 -24.34
C ASP A 665 10.90 -19.27 -25.37
N SER A 666 10.17 -18.21 -24.96
CA SER A 666 9.41 -17.35 -25.86
C SER A 666 10.34 -16.39 -26.62
N ARG A 667 9.89 -15.93 -27.81
CA ARG A 667 10.66 -14.97 -28.62
C ARG A 667 11.01 -13.66 -27.92
N VAL A 668 10.21 -13.30 -26.93
CA VAL A 668 10.36 -12.09 -26.12
C VAL A 668 10.17 -12.46 -24.65
N ARG A 669 11.01 -11.93 -23.78
CA ARG A 669 10.90 -12.17 -22.35
C ARG A 669 9.66 -11.46 -21.79
N ILE A 670 8.78 -12.21 -21.11
CA ILE A 670 7.53 -11.69 -20.56
C ILE A 670 7.51 -11.91 -19.05
N ILE A 671 7.23 -10.87 -18.31
CA ILE A 671 7.00 -10.89 -16.86
C ILE A 671 5.49 -10.75 -16.63
N HIS A 672 4.88 -11.69 -15.93
CA HIS A 672 3.43 -11.77 -15.73
C HIS A 672 2.92 -10.73 -14.73
N ARG A 673 3.60 -10.56 -13.61
CA ARG A 673 3.35 -9.58 -12.53
C ARG A 673 2.09 -9.79 -11.68
N ASP A 674 1.21 -10.74 -12.04
CA ASP A 674 0.01 -11.08 -11.24
C ASP A 674 -0.24 -12.60 -11.21
N LEU A 675 0.81 -13.38 -10.93
CA LEU A 675 0.69 -14.84 -10.78
C LEU A 675 0.07 -15.17 -9.42
N LYS A 676 -1.08 -15.86 -9.45
CA LYS A 676 -1.85 -16.29 -8.28
C LYS A 676 -2.78 -17.43 -8.65
N GLY A 677 -3.34 -18.15 -7.67
CA GLY A 677 -4.19 -19.32 -7.92
C GLY A 677 -5.46 -19.02 -8.73
N SER A 678 -6.07 -17.82 -8.58
CA SER A 678 -7.23 -17.42 -9.37
C SER A 678 -6.91 -17.16 -10.86
N ASN A 679 -5.65 -16.94 -11.22
CA ASN A 679 -5.16 -16.77 -12.59
C ASN A 679 -4.56 -18.07 -13.18
N ILE A 680 -4.66 -19.20 -12.47
CA ILE A 680 -4.34 -20.53 -12.96
C ILE A 680 -5.66 -21.22 -13.27
N LEU A 681 -6.00 -21.34 -14.54
CA LEU A 681 -7.20 -22.03 -15.00
C LEU A 681 -6.88 -23.51 -15.27
N LEU A 682 -7.89 -24.38 -15.11
CA LEU A 682 -7.76 -25.82 -15.29
C LEU A 682 -8.64 -26.29 -16.47
N ASP A 683 -8.05 -27.01 -17.40
CA ASP A 683 -8.78 -27.65 -18.49
C ASP A 683 -9.53 -28.90 -18.01
N HIS A 684 -10.21 -29.62 -18.92
CA HIS A 684 -10.99 -30.80 -18.57
C HIS A 684 -10.15 -31.98 -18.04
N GLU A 685 -8.82 -31.98 -18.29
CA GLU A 685 -7.88 -32.99 -17.80
C GLU A 685 -7.11 -32.51 -16.56
N MET A 686 -7.50 -31.40 -15.96
CA MET A 686 -6.82 -30.74 -14.82
C MET A 686 -5.42 -30.23 -15.17
N ASN A 687 -5.10 -30.00 -16.46
CA ASN A 687 -3.85 -29.33 -16.82
C ASN A 687 -3.94 -27.84 -16.48
N PRO A 688 -2.93 -27.26 -15.83
CA PRO A 688 -2.91 -25.83 -15.49
C PRO A 688 -2.58 -24.98 -16.72
N LYS A 689 -3.27 -23.86 -16.84
CA LYS A 689 -3.03 -22.83 -17.84
C LYS A 689 -2.97 -21.46 -17.18
N ILE A 690 -1.84 -20.77 -17.31
CA ILE A 690 -1.66 -19.39 -16.82
C ILE A 690 -2.50 -18.47 -17.69
N SER A 691 -3.27 -17.59 -17.06
CA SER A 691 -4.22 -16.66 -17.67
C SER A 691 -4.02 -15.23 -17.17
N ASP A 692 -4.73 -14.28 -17.78
CA ASP A 692 -4.81 -12.85 -17.36
C ASP A 692 -3.47 -12.08 -17.51
N PHE A 693 -3.11 -11.80 -18.76
CA PHE A 693 -1.89 -11.05 -19.14
C PHE A 693 -2.08 -9.53 -19.18
N GLY A 694 -3.19 -8.99 -18.65
CA GLY A 694 -3.49 -7.56 -18.65
C GLY A 694 -2.42 -6.70 -17.97
N LEU A 695 -1.72 -7.25 -16.98
CA LEU A 695 -0.61 -6.60 -16.28
C LEU A 695 0.78 -7.01 -16.76
N ALA A 696 0.88 -7.93 -17.72
CA ALA A 696 2.14 -8.47 -18.20
C ALA A 696 3.01 -7.40 -18.91
N ARG A 697 4.34 -7.61 -18.89
CA ARG A 697 5.29 -6.69 -19.52
C ARG A 697 6.29 -7.45 -20.38
N ILE A 698 6.44 -6.99 -21.60
CA ILE A 698 7.47 -7.46 -22.53
C ILE A 698 8.77 -6.72 -22.25
N PHE A 699 9.87 -7.48 -22.14
CA PHE A 699 11.23 -6.96 -22.04
C PHE A 699 11.90 -7.07 -23.39
N GLY A 700 12.47 -5.94 -23.85
CA GLY A 700 13.21 -5.88 -25.11
C GLY A 700 14.72 -6.00 -24.90
N GLY A 701 15.40 -6.74 -25.80
CA GLY A 701 16.87 -6.81 -25.79
C GLY A 701 17.49 -7.37 -24.50
N ASN A 702 18.46 -6.66 -23.94
CA ASN A 702 19.24 -7.08 -22.76
C ASN A 702 18.64 -6.60 -21.41
N GLU A 703 17.42 -6.11 -21.39
CA GLU A 703 16.78 -5.69 -20.14
C GLU A 703 16.56 -6.92 -19.24
N THR A 704 17.00 -6.84 -17.99
CA THR A 704 16.82 -7.89 -16.99
C THR A 704 15.92 -7.46 -15.83
N VAL A 705 15.82 -6.13 -15.58
CA VAL A 705 15.03 -5.50 -14.52
C VAL A 705 14.39 -4.23 -15.08
N ALA A 706 13.13 -3.99 -14.77
CA ALA A 706 12.45 -2.73 -15.08
C ALA A 706 11.84 -2.11 -13.83
N ASN A 707 11.66 -0.80 -13.86
CA ASN A 707 11.03 -0.03 -12.78
C ASN A 707 9.66 0.50 -13.22
N THR A 708 8.70 0.49 -12.30
CA THR A 708 7.38 1.09 -12.51
C THR A 708 7.03 2.04 -11.38
N LYS A 709 6.53 3.21 -11.74
CA LYS A 709 5.98 4.16 -10.75
C LYS A 709 4.64 3.72 -10.17
N ARG A 710 3.98 2.78 -10.82
CA ARG A 710 2.70 2.21 -10.37
C ARG A 710 2.88 0.72 -10.15
N VAL A 711 2.94 0.31 -8.88
CA VAL A 711 2.94 -1.09 -8.48
C VAL A 711 1.51 -1.61 -8.65
N VAL A 712 1.35 -2.68 -9.43
CA VAL A 712 0.06 -3.33 -9.73
C VAL A 712 0.23 -4.83 -9.56
N GLY A 713 -0.84 -5.52 -9.16
CA GLY A 713 -0.85 -6.97 -8.91
C GLY A 713 -1.57 -7.30 -7.61
N THR A 714 -1.49 -8.54 -7.17
CA THR A 714 -2.23 -9.05 -6.02
C THR A 714 -1.34 -9.09 -4.77
N TYR A 715 -1.75 -8.37 -3.74
CA TYR A 715 -1.08 -8.38 -2.44
C TYR A 715 -1.00 -9.80 -1.84
N GLY A 716 0.16 -10.15 -1.27
CA GLY A 716 0.46 -11.50 -0.75
C GLY A 716 1.24 -12.39 -1.73
N TYR A 717 1.23 -12.05 -3.04
CA TYR A 717 2.03 -12.72 -4.08
C TYR A 717 3.16 -11.84 -4.63
N MET A 718 3.11 -10.52 -4.39
CA MET A 718 4.16 -9.60 -4.84
C MET A 718 5.47 -9.87 -4.10
N SER A 719 6.58 -9.80 -4.83
CA SER A 719 7.91 -9.88 -4.24
C SER A 719 8.28 -8.59 -3.50
N PRO A 720 9.21 -8.64 -2.49
CA PRO A 720 9.59 -7.46 -1.72
C PRO A 720 10.09 -6.31 -2.58
N GLU A 721 11.01 -6.54 -3.51
CA GLU A 721 11.57 -5.53 -4.39
C GLU A 721 10.53 -4.92 -5.32
N TYR A 722 9.53 -5.70 -5.74
CA TYR A 722 8.45 -5.19 -6.57
C TYR A 722 7.46 -4.36 -5.75
N ALA A 723 7.05 -4.87 -4.59
CA ALA A 723 6.09 -4.18 -3.73
C ALA A 723 6.65 -2.87 -3.14
N ILE A 724 7.97 -2.85 -2.84
CA ILE A 724 8.64 -1.71 -2.16
C ILE A 724 9.19 -0.72 -3.18
N GLU A 725 9.88 -1.21 -4.19
CA GLU A 725 10.71 -0.39 -5.08
C GLU A 725 10.10 -0.25 -6.48
N GLY A 726 9.03 -0.98 -6.77
CA GLY A 726 8.47 -1.05 -8.12
C GLY A 726 9.39 -1.77 -9.11
N LEU A 727 10.47 -2.39 -8.61
CA LEU A 727 11.43 -3.14 -9.42
C LEU A 727 10.88 -4.53 -9.71
N PHE A 728 10.69 -4.86 -10.97
CA PHE A 728 10.21 -6.18 -11.36
C PHE A 728 11.09 -6.84 -12.41
N SER A 729 11.18 -8.13 -12.31
CA SER A 729 11.98 -9.00 -13.17
C SER A 729 11.38 -10.40 -13.20
N VAL A 730 11.98 -11.32 -13.93
CA VAL A 730 11.64 -12.76 -13.83
C VAL A 730 11.66 -13.28 -12.38
N LYS A 731 12.49 -12.67 -11.51
CA LYS A 731 12.60 -13.05 -10.10
C LYS A 731 11.37 -12.66 -9.27
N SER A 732 10.60 -11.65 -9.72
CA SER A 732 9.34 -11.27 -9.09
C SER A 732 8.24 -12.32 -9.34
N ASP A 733 8.11 -12.85 -10.57
CA ASP A 733 7.19 -13.95 -10.87
C ASP A 733 7.61 -15.26 -10.16
N ILE A 734 8.93 -15.50 -10.00
CA ILE A 734 9.45 -16.65 -9.25
C ILE A 734 9.01 -16.57 -7.78
N PHE A 735 9.04 -15.40 -7.18
CA PHE A 735 8.53 -15.21 -5.83
C PHE A 735 7.03 -15.54 -5.73
N SER A 736 6.22 -15.00 -6.65
CA SER A 736 4.78 -15.29 -6.71
C SER A 736 4.51 -16.79 -6.90
N PHE A 737 5.32 -17.46 -7.71
CA PHE A 737 5.25 -18.90 -7.89
C PHE A 737 5.60 -19.67 -6.61
N GLY A 738 6.61 -19.22 -5.85
CA GLY A 738 6.97 -19.82 -4.57
C GLY A 738 5.83 -19.70 -3.54
N VAL A 739 5.15 -18.55 -3.48
CA VAL A 739 3.94 -18.39 -2.65
C VAL A 739 2.88 -19.41 -3.05
N LEU A 740 2.60 -19.52 -4.35
CA LEU A 740 1.61 -20.45 -4.87
C LEU A 740 1.93 -21.91 -4.56
N ILE A 741 3.20 -22.33 -4.63
CA ILE A 741 3.62 -23.69 -4.22
C ILE A 741 3.24 -23.93 -2.76
N LEU A 742 3.59 -23.02 -1.85
CA LEU A 742 3.33 -23.18 -0.42
C LEU A 742 1.83 -23.21 -0.12
N GLU A 743 1.02 -22.44 -0.83
CA GLU A 743 -0.46 -22.48 -0.74
C GLU A 743 -1.01 -23.82 -1.24
N VAL A 744 -0.52 -24.34 -2.37
CA VAL A 744 -0.95 -25.63 -2.93
C VAL A 744 -0.61 -26.80 -2.00
N VAL A 745 0.57 -26.75 -1.35
CA VAL A 745 1.01 -27.79 -0.41
C VAL A 745 0.23 -27.75 0.90
N SER A 746 0.00 -26.54 1.42
CA SER A 746 -0.62 -26.37 2.75
C SER A 746 -2.16 -26.37 2.73
N GLY A 747 -2.76 -26.10 1.58
CA GLY A 747 -4.20 -25.86 1.47
C GLY A 747 -4.64 -24.55 2.16
N GLN A 748 -3.70 -23.64 2.48
CA GLN A 748 -3.95 -22.41 3.21
C GLN A 748 -3.50 -21.18 2.40
N ARG A 749 -4.25 -20.08 2.49
CA ARG A 749 -3.90 -18.83 1.82
C ARG A 749 -2.79 -18.10 2.57
N ASN A 750 -1.83 -17.52 1.86
CA ASN A 750 -0.82 -16.64 2.45
C ASN A 750 -1.45 -15.36 2.99
N ARG A 751 -2.40 -14.77 2.24
CA ARG A 751 -3.14 -13.59 2.67
C ARG A 751 -4.18 -13.97 3.73
N GLY A 752 -4.08 -13.33 4.92
CA GLY A 752 -4.97 -13.60 6.04
C GLY A 752 -4.66 -14.90 6.78
N PHE A 753 -3.47 -15.49 6.56
CA PHE A 753 -3.01 -16.63 7.33
C PHE A 753 -2.97 -16.27 8.83
N CYS A 754 -3.59 -17.09 9.66
CA CYS A 754 -3.58 -16.96 11.11
C CYS A 754 -3.26 -18.32 11.73
N HIS A 755 -2.31 -18.34 12.67
CA HIS A 755 -1.96 -19.56 13.40
C HIS A 755 -2.13 -19.31 14.91
N PRO A 756 -2.73 -20.23 15.69
CA PRO A 756 -3.03 -20.01 17.11
C PRO A 756 -1.82 -19.67 17.99
N SER A 757 -0.61 -20.06 17.61
CA SER A 757 0.58 -19.89 18.44
C SER A 757 1.55 -18.78 17.99
N HIS A 758 1.24 -18.03 16.91
CA HIS A 758 2.14 -16.97 16.42
C HIS A 758 1.51 -16.09 15.32
N ASP A 759 2.02 -14.86 15.16
CA ASP A 759 1.58 -13.86 14.17
C ASP A 759 2.34 -13.94 12.82
N LEU A 760 2.92 -15.07 12.46
CA LEU A 760 3.63 -15.23 11.19
C LEU A 760 2.64 -15.43 10.05
N ASN A 761 2.96 -14.91 8.85
CA ASN A 761 2.28 -15.27 7.61
C ASN A 761 2.64 -16.72 7.19
N LEU A 762 2.01 -17.24 6.14
CA LEU A 762 2.26 -18.61 5.66
C LEU A 762 3.74 -18.84 5.32
N LEU A 763 4.44 -17.88 4.71
CA LEU A 763 5.85 -17.99 4.34
C LEU A 763 6.74 -18.13 5.59
N GLY A 764 6.48 -17.30 6.60
CA GLY A 764 7.19 -17.35 7.88
C GLY A 764 6.90 -18.62 8.66
N HIS A 765 5.66 -19.12 8.63
CA HIS A 765 5.26 -20.39 9.22
C HIS A 765 5.99 -21.58 8.56
N ALA A 766 5.96 -21.63 7.22
CA ALA A 766 6.65 -22.66 6.44
C ALA A 766 8.17 -22.66 6.71
N TRP A 767 8.77 -21.46 6.77
CA TRP A 767 10.20 -21.30 7.10
C TRP A 767 10.53 -21.80 8.48
N ARG A 768 9.74 -21.47 9.51
CA ARG A 768 9.95 -21.95 10.87
C ARG A 768 9.86 -23.46 10.95
N LEU A 769 8.80 -24.07 10.40
CA LEU A 769 8.65 -25.53 10.37
C LEU A 769 9.82 -26.21 9.62
N TYR A 770 10.29 -25.61 8.54
CA TYR A 770 11.46 -26.11 7.82
C TYR A 770 12.73 -26.08 8.68
N LYS A 771 12.99 -24.98 9.39
CA LYS A 771 14.15 -24.83 10.29
C LYS A 771 14.10 -25.79 11.47
N GLU A 772 12.92 -26.07 11.99
CA GLU A 772 12.69 -27.02 13.09
C GLU A 772 12.74 -28.51 12.64
N GLY A 773 12.91 -28.79 11.36
CA GLY A 773 12.85 -30.14 10.81
C GLY A 773 11.45 -30.76 10.78
N LYS A 774 10.41 -29.91 10.91
CA LYS A 774 8.98 -30.30 10.96
C LYS A 774 8.21 -29.92 9.70
N ALA A 775 8.88 -29.82 8.56
CA ALA A 775 8.25 -29.39 7.29
C ALA A 775 7.01 -30.22 6.89
N THR A 776 6.90 -31.47 7.39
CA THR A 776 5.71 -32.32 7.19
C THR A 776 4.44 -31.79 7.87
N GLU A 777 4.54 -30.93 8.88
CA GLU A 777 3.39 -30.34 9.55
C GLU A 777 2.68 -29.29 8.67
N LEU A 778 3.40 -28.74 7.67
CA LEU A 778 2.85 -27.80 6.69
C LEU A 778 1.86 -28.46 5.71
N ILE A 779 1.92 -29.78 5.56
CA ILE A 779 1.12 -30.53 4.58
C ILE A 779 -0.37 -30.43 4.93
N ASP A 780 -1.18 -30.12 3.91
CA ASP A 780 -2.65 -30.15 4.01
C ASP A 780 -3.12 -31.43 4.70
N VAL A 781 -3.97 -31.29 5.72
CA VAL A 781 -4.45 -32.40 6.54
C VAL A 781 -5.06 -33.53 5.68
N GLN A 782 -5.73 -33.19 4.58
CA GLN A 782 -6.35 -34.16 3.69
C GLN A 782 -5.32 -35.00 2.89
N LEU A 783 -4.11 -34.49 2.69
CA LEU A 783 -3.05 -35.14 1.91
C LEU A 783 -2.11 -36.01 2.75
N ARG A 784 -2.06 -35.85 4.08
CA ARG A 784 -1.05 -36.44 4.96
C ARG A 784 -0.92 -37.95 4.83
N ASN A 785 -2.02 -38.66 4.56
CA ASN A 785 -2.03 -40.12 4.49
C ASN A 785 -1.89 -40.67 3.08
N SER A 786 -1.91 -39.84 2.04
CA SER A 786 -1.95 -40.28 0.63
C SER A 786 -0.87 -39.66 -0.26
N CYS A 787 -0.03 -38.76 0.24
CA CYS A 787 0.95 -38.03 -0.56
C CYS A 787 2.32 -38.74 -0.63
N ASN A 788 3.02 -38.53 -1.74
CA ASN A 788 4.45 -38.87 -1.85
C ASN A 788 5.27 -37.84 -1.05
N LEU A 789 5.69 -38.23 0.14
CA LEU A 789 6.40 -37.36 1.09
C LEU A 789 7.67 -36.72 0.48
N THR A 790 8.41 -37.47 -0.34
CA THR A 790 9.64 -36.98 -0.99
C THR A 790 9.32 -35.82 -1.95
N GLU A 791 8.26 -35.93 -2.74
CA GLU A 791 7.83 -34.87 -3.67
C GLU A 791 7.27 -33.67 -2.94
N VAL A 792 6.50 -33.89 -1.86
CA VAL A 792 5.96 -32.80 -1.04
C VAL A 792 7.07 -32.00 -0.38
N LEU A 793 8.02 -32.67 0.29
CA LEU A 793 9.17 -32.02 0.94
C LEU A 793 10.04 -31.27 -0.08
N ARG A 794 10.22 -31.84 -1.27
CA ARG A 794 10.88 -31.16 -2.38
C ARG A 794 10.14 -29.90 -2.80
N SER A 795 8.81 -29.98 -2.89
CA SER A 795 7.98 -28.83 -3.25
C SER A 795 8.05 -27.71 -2.20
N ILE A 796 8.04 -28.05 -0.91
CA ILE A 796 8.24 -27.09 0.18
C ILE A 796 9.62 -26.42 0.07
N HIS A 797 10.67 -27.22 -0.15
CA HIS A 797 12.04 -26.72 -0.28
C HIS A 797 12.17 -25.75 -1.47
N VAL A 798 11.66 -26.12 -2.65
CA VAL A 798 11.66 -25.27 -3.85
C VAL A 798 10.82 -24.02 -3.62
N GLY A 799 9.66 -24.13 -2.98
CA GLY A 799 8.83 -23.00 -2.59
C GLY A 799 9.59 -21.98 -1.73
N LEU A 800 10.30 -22.47 -0.70
CA LEU A 800 11.13 -21.63 0.18
C LEU A 800 12.32 -20.99 -0.56
N LEU A 801 12.95 -21.69 -1.51
CA LEU A 801 13.99 -21.11 -2.37
C LEU A 801 13.43 -19.96 -3.24
N CYS A 802 12.20 -20.10 -3.74
CA CYS A 802 11.56 -19.10 -4.59
C CYS A 802 11.14 -17.85 -3.82
N VAL A 803 10.75 -17.97 -2.55
CA VAL A 803 10.26 -16.82 -1.73
C VAL A 803 11.36 -16.13 -0.93
N GLN A 804 12.63 -16.37 -1.21
CA GLN A 804 13.75 -15.71 -0.53
C GLN A 804 13.68 -14.18 -0.69
N GLN A 805 14.12 -13.45 0.33
CA GLN A 805 14.03 -12.00 0.39
C GLN A 805 14.76 -11.33 -0.78
N ARG A 806 16.00 -11.75 -1.06
CA ARG A 806 16.82 -11.17 -2.12
C ARG A 806 16.54 -11.84 -3.47
N PRO A 807 16.30 -11.06 -4.55
CA PRO A 807 16.03 -11.63 -5.89
C PRO A 807 17.15 -12.51 -6.41
N GLU A 808 18.42 -12.16 -6.13
CA GLU A 808 19.60 -12.91 -6.56
C GLU A 808 19.70 -14.29 -5.93
N ASP A 809 19.19 -14.47 -4.72
CA ASP A 809 19.17 -15.76 -4.01
C ASP A 809 18.11 -16.71 -4.57
N ARG A 810 17.09 -16.23 -5.26
CA ARG A 810 16.03 -17.04 -5.87
C ARG A 810 16.56 -17.78 -7.09
N PRO A 811 16.17 -19.06 -7.32
CA PRO A 811 16.58 -19.82 -8.50
C PRO A 811 16.05 -19.19 -9.79
N SER A 812 16.54 -19.62 -10.96
CA SER A 812 15.89 -19.41 -12.25
C SER A 812 14.74 -20.41 -12.43
N MET A 813 13.77 -20.13 -13.35
CA MET A 813 12.72 -21.10 -13.64
C MET A 813 13.25 -22.40 -14.26
N GLU A 814 14.33 -22.34 -15.02
CA GLU A 814 15.06 -23.50 -15.51
C GLU A 814 15.54 -24.38 -14.36
N SER A 815 16.18 -23.76 -13.35
CA SER A 815 16.64 -24.48 -12.13
C SER A 815 15.46 -25.07 -11.37
N VAL A 816 14.32 -24.36 -11.28
CA VAL A 816 13.10 -24.86 -10.63
C VAL A 816 12.54 -26.09 -11.33
N VAL A 817 12.40 -26.05 -12.64
CA VAL A 817 11.91 -27.19 -13.45
C VAL A 817 12.86 -28.37 -13.30
N TRP A 818 14.19 -28.14 -13.30
CA TRP A 818 15.18 -29.17 -13.09
C TRP A 818 15.07 -29.82 -11.69
N MET A 819 14.88 -29.01 -10.63
CA MET A 819 14.71 -29.49 -9.25
C MET A 819 13.45 -30.34 -9.07
N PHE A 820 12.39 -30.10 -9.81
CA PHE A 820 11.20 -30.97 -9.82
C PHE A 820 11.38 -32.28 -10.58
N GLY A 821 12.22 -32.28 -11.61
CA GLY A 821 12.40 -33.44 -12.53
C GLY A 821 13.35 -34.52 -12.05
N ARG A 822 14.19 -34.30 -11.04
CA ARG A 822 15.23 -35.26 -10.61
C ARG A 822 15.31 -35.37 -9.09
N GLU A 823 15.41 -36.60 -8.61
CA GLU A 823 15.76 -36.90 -7.21
C GLU A 823 17.25 -36.57 -6.96
N GLY A 824 17.54 -35.85 -5.87
CA GLY A 824 18.91 -35.44 -5.53
C GLY A 824 19.36 -34.07 -6.07
N ALA A 825 18.50 -33.32 -6.79
CA ALA A 825 18.82 -32.01 -7.38
C ALA A 825 18.87 -30.82 -6.40
N LEU A 826 18.58 -31.03 -5.13
CA LEU A 826 18.54 -29.95 -4.12
C LEU A 826 19.96 -29.62 -3.63
N THR A 827 20.60 -28.64 -4.26
CA THR A 827 21.99 -28.26 -4.00
C THR A 827 22.15 -27.08 -3.02
N HIS A 828 21.12 -26.30 -2.80
CA HIS A 828 21.17 -25.09 -1.99
C HIS A 828 20.17 -25.13 -0.85
N GLN A 829 20.57 -24.68 0.33
CA GLN A 829 19.67 -24.50 1.46
C GLN A 829 18.91 -23.17 1.31
N PRO A 830 17.59 -23.13 1.54
CA PRO A 830 16.83 -21.88 1.54
C PRO A 830 17.36 -20.91 2.60
N LYS A 831 17.39 -19.63 2.24
CA LYS A 831 17.66 -18.52 3.14
C LYS A 831 16.33 -17.91 3.60
N HIS A 832 16.42 -16.87 4.39
CA HIS A 832 15.29 -16.14 4.96
C HIS A 832 14.27 -15.69 3.90
N PRO A 833 12.98 -15.98 4.06
CA PRO A 833 11.94 -15.56 3.11
C PRO A 833 11.68 -14.06 3.19
N GLY A 834 11.13 -13.51 2.12
CA GLY A 834 10.64 -12.15 2.09
C GLY A 834 9.43 -11.96 3.01
N PHE A 835 9.26 -10.74 3.56
CA PHE A 835 8.18 -10.36 4.48
C PHE A 835 8.12 -11.18 5.79
N PHE A 836 9.24 -11.74 6.22
CA PHE A 836 9.39 -12.44 7.48
C PHE A 836 10.08 -11.55 8.52
N THR A 837 9.52 -11.42 9.71
CA THR A 837 10.10 -10.70 10.85
C THR A 837 10.12 -11.64 12.05
N GLU A 838 11.29 -12.01 12.52
CA GLU A 838 11.45 -12.78 13.75
C GLU A 838 11.32 -11.82 14.93
N ARG A 839 10.14 -11.75 15.55
CA ARG A 839 9.96 -11.09 16.85
C ARG A 839 10.49 -12.03 17.92
N ASN A 840 11.38 -11.55 18.78
CA ASN A 840 11.93 -12.29 19.92
C ASN A 840 10.79 -12.85 20.80
N LEU A 841 10.80 -14.17 20.99
CA LEU A 841 9.80 -14.98 21.70
C LEU A 841 9.74 -14.74 23.23
N LEU A 842 10.33 -13.67 23.78
CA LEU A 842 10.45 -13.49 25.22
C LEU A 842 9.34 -12.62 25.89
N GLU A 843 8.37 -12.10 25.15
CA GLU A 843 7.31 -11.26 25.73
C GLU A 843 5.85 -11.73 25.52
N THR A 844 5.59 -12.92 25.01
CA THR A 844 4.24 -13.32 24.57
C THR A 844 3.53 -14.33 25.48
N GLU A 845 3.88 -14.50 26.74
CA GLU A 845 3.15 -15.40 27.64
C GLU A 845 1.85 -14.84 28.27
N ARG A 846 1.34 -13.68 27.86
CA ARG A 846 0.14 -13.09 28.52
C ARG A 846 -0.93 -12.47 27.63
N ARG A 847 -1.08 -12.85 26.37
CA ARG A 847 -2.26 -12.45 25.58
C ARG A 847 -2.74 -13.60 24.70
N GLU A 848 -3.32 -14.59 25.35
CA GLU A 848 -3.92 -15.73 24.67
C GLU A 848 -5.45 -15.63 24.59
N ILE A 849 -5.98 -16.04 23.45
CA ILE A 849 -7.25 -16.76 23.20
C ILE A 849 -8.44 -16.00 22.64
N GLU A 850 -8.52 -14.67 22.58
CA GLU A 850 -9.78 -14.05 22.12
C GLU A 850 -9.82 -13.50 20.67
N GLN A 851 -8.73 -13.54 19.89
CA GLN A 851 -8.69 -12.85 18.59
C GLN A 851 -8.84 -13.72 17.32
N CYS A 852 -8.75 -15.03 17.42
CA CYS A 852 -8.80 -15.90 16.23
C CYS A 852 -10.22 -16.28 15.75
N SER A 853 -11.23 -16.17 16.59
CA SER A 853 -12.60 -16.63 16.25
C SER A 853 -13.48 -15.59 15.57
N ALA A 854 -13.11 -14.32 15.56
CA ALA A 854 -13.94 -13.23 15.02
C ALA A 854 -13.77 -12.93 13.52
N ASN A 855 -12.68 -13.43 12.90
CA ASN A 855 -12.34 -13.07 11.50
C ASN A 855 -12.88 -14.04 10.43
N MET A 856 -13.59 -15.10 10.80
CA MET A 856 -13.99 -16.15 9.84
C MET A 856 -15.32 -15.93 9.10
N VAL A 857 -16.14 -14.97 9.48
CA VAL A 857 -17.53 -14.90 8.96
C VAL A 857 -17.79 -13.78 7.94
N THR A 858 -16.89 -12.81 7.76
CA THR A 858 -17.21 -11.63 6.93
C THR A 858 -16.42 -11.49 5.63
N ILE A 859 -15.54 -12.43 5.28
CA ILE A 859 -14.62 -12.29 4.13
C ILE A 859 -15.16 -12.92 2.83
N THR A 860 -16.24 -13.68 2.86
CA THR A 860 -16.74 -14.45 1.71
C THR A 860 -17.42 -13.65 0.61
N GLN A 861 -17.69 -12.35 0.78
CA GLN A 861 -18.31 -11.53 -0.26
C GLN A 861 -17.36 -10.59 -1.03
N LEU A 862 -16.08 -10.56 -0.68
CA LEU A 862 -15.08 -9.68 -1.35
C LEU A 862 -14.10 -10.42 -2.29
N GLU A 863 -14.22 -11.72 -2.44
CA GLU A 863 -13.27 -12.54 -3.21
C GLU A 863 -13.60 -12.72 -4.69
N ALA A 864 -14.68 -12.18 -5.18
CA ALA A 864 -15.06 -12.25 -6.59
C ALA A 864 -14.77 -10.95 -7.36
N ARG A 865 -13.77 -10.18 -6.96
CA ARG A 865 -13.44 -8.95 -7.69
C ARG A 865 -11.95 -8.78 -7.93
#